data_a5d66cce36f5f410e0ac0542c16f8748
#
_entry.id   a5d66cce36f5f410e0ac0542c16f8748
#
_cell.length_a   1.000
_cell.length_b   1.000
_cell.length_c   1.000
_cell.angle_alpha   90.00
_cell.angle_beta   90.00
_cell.angle_gamma   90.00
#
_symmetry.space_group_name_H-M   'P 1'
#
loop_
_entity.id
_entity.type
_entity.pdbx_description
1 polymer ?
#
loop_
_entity_poly.entity_id
_entity_poly.type
_entity_poly.pdbx_seq_one_letter_code
_entity_poly.pdbx_strand_id
1 'polypeptide(L)'
;MGAQAAEKDILAFRKEPVGKKYIPYAFHVTDQVISTINGEYITIYHLEGRPHDTASDLELIKWHSDMNHMIRSIGNEHVRFWSHLHHREVPGMQAGQFDLAFAKLFDEQYRGSFAKKPMMVNDLYFSVIYSPVGDAMQKAFSKLDSPTREQLDDAQAEALESLEEVCSQVDGYMASYGAKRLGIYYRDANGEELQEVEDLAEYEELAGLESGALEVDPDEDEDLDPDNEPLHLVGKKPQRRLAYSSALEWLSFLVNGERTPVPVCRGRIRSYLQHHRPVSSMWGDVIQIRGLDSVQYTAAVEVRDYPEETEPGQFNRLMEADYEFVLTQSFSCMSIQAAQGFLTRQQNALREAKDAGKSQVDAMTAARDDVQSQRFIMGWHHATLHVYADSVKEAQKRVRKARVLLGQCAVVAKGVGLASEAAFYAMLPGNYKLCPRPAAINSWNFLCFASYHNFMTGKPQNNPWGEAVTVFKSQGDTPVFFNWHVSRMRDKSFGKRPPGHTLILGETGAGKTTLLNALITQSTKFDPLIFCFDKDRGMMPMVASLGGKYRVLREGEPTGFQPAQMPVTKANVANVKRLVQVCAETTKNGPLEPLDVKRISEAVDHVMTSGLVPHELRTFTAIVRHIPRPARVSAEDSSSLVELLMPWCHGKEHGWLFDNPRDELNFSTHRCYGWDLTEFVAEDGQPAPAARTPLMMYLMYRVRQQINGTQRVMQVWDEFAQYLDDPVLDKLIKRGLKVDRKNDCIYIFATQEPNDALDSRIGKTVVQQCVTKLLLSNLGASPDDYIKGLKLTQAEFDAMMAMPEGSRQFLFKQGNRSTLCSLDLYGMDEVMSVLSGTPDNADRLEQIMREMQTDDPAKWLPRYFKEAI
;
A
#
# COMPACT_ATOMS: atom_id res chain seq x y z
N MET A 1 29.98 -47.75 -24.89
CA MET A 1 30.26 -46.49 -24.19
C MET A 1 29.05 -45.99 -23.33
N GLY A 2 27.80 -46.23 -23.74
CA GLY A 2 26.61 -45.77 -22.97
C GLY A 2 26.37 -46.46 -21.63
N ALA A 3 26.57 -47.75 -21.54
CA ALA A 3 26.36 -48.52 -20.28
C ALA A 3 27.37 -48.19 -19.17
N GLN A 4 28.64 -47.94 -19.52
CA GLN A 4 29.67 -47.56 -18.56
C GLN A 4 29.51 -46.10 -18.06
N ALA A 5 28.95 -45.20 -18.88
CA ALA A 5 28.62 -43.83 -18.47
C ALA A 5 27.44 -43.85 -17.48
N ALA A 6 26.38 -44.62 -17.79
CA ALA A 6 25.24 -44.78 -16.88
C ALA A 6 25.61 -45.42 -15.54
N GLU A 7 26.53 -46.37 -15.53
CA GLU A 7 27.02 -47.03 -14.28
C GLU A 7 27.89 -46.09 -13.44
N LYS A 8 28.67 -45.19 -14.06
CA LYS A 8 29.43 -44.14 -13.37
C LYS A 8 28.50 -43.07 -12.77
N ASP A 9 27.46 -42.72 -13.48
CA ASP A 9 26.44 -41.75 -12.99
C ASP A 9 25.64 -42.32 -11.82
N ILE A 10 25.31 -43.62 -11.85
CA ILE A 10 24.64 -44.31 -10.73
C ILE A 10 25.57 -44.42 -9.49
N LEU A 11 26.87 -44.64 -9.68
CA LEU A 11 27.86 -44.69 -8.58
C LEU A 11 28.12 -43.29 -8.00
N ALA A 12 28.15 -42.27 -8.84
CA ALA A 12 28.22 -40.88 -8.39
C ALA A 12 26.99 -40.51 -7.56
N PHE A 13 25.77 -40.88 -8.03
CA PHE A 13 24.52 -40.69 -7.34
C PHE A 13 24.48 -41.34 -5.94
N ARG A 14 25.05 -42.56 -5.77
CA ARG A 14 25.14 -43.24 -4.47
C ARG A 14 26.11 -42.60 -3.50
N LYS A 15 27.04 -41.76 -3.96
CA LYS A 15 28.06 -41.09 -3.14
C LYS A 15 27.64 -39.64 -2.79
N GLU A 16 26.63 -39.07 -3.44
CA GLU A 16 26.13 -37.74 -3.10
C GLU A 16 25.46 -37.77 -1.71
N PRO A 17 25.80 -36.83 -0.83
CA PRO A 17 25.12 -36.70 0.46
C PRO A 17 23.63 -36.37 0.22
N VAL A 18 22.76 -37.05 0.94
CA VAL A 18 21.32 -36.83 0.87
C VAL A 18 21.03 -35.43 1.44
N GLY A 19 20.43 -34.52 0.66
CA GLY A 19 20.19 -33.15 1.06
C GLY A 19 19.50 -32.95 2.40
N LYS A 20 18.62 -33.89 2.79
CA LYS A 20 18.01 -33.91 4.15
C LYS A 20 19.03 -33.93 5.31
N LYS A 21 20.28 -34.28 5.06
CA LYS A 21 21.35 -34.24 6.08
C LYS A 21 21.68 -32.84 6.53
N TYR A 22 21.49 -31.87 5.64
CA TYR A 22 21.80 -30.47 5.89
C TYR A 22 20.58 -29.65 6.36
N ILE A 23 19.37 -30.24 6.39
CA ILE A 23 18.17 -29.57 6.88
C ILE A 23 18.06 -29.81 8.39
N PRO A 24 18.13 -28.75 9.21
CA PRO A 24 18.19 -28.90 10.65
C PRO A 24 16.84 -29.14 11.34
N TYR A 25 15.71 -29.04 10.63
CA TYR A 25 14.38 -28.97 11.22
C TYR A 25 13.78 -30.33 11.54
N ALA A 26 13.18 -30.43 12.73
CA ALA A 26 12.53 -31.65 13.23
C ALA A 26 10.99 -31.56 13.14
N PHE A 27 10.35 -30.78 13.97
CA PHE A 27 8.88 -30.68 14.07
C PHE A 27 8.44 -29.26 14.43
N HIS A 28 7.19 -28.93 14.16
CA HIS A 28 6.50 -27.85 14.85
C HIS A 28 6.25 -28.27 16.30
N VAL A 29 6.66 -27.47 17.26
CA VAL A 29 6.39 -27.66 18.70
C VAL A 29 5.23 -26.78 19.19
N THR A 30 5.05 -25.65 18.54
CA THR A 30 3.84 -24.79 18.60
C THR A 30 3.51 -24.36 17.19
N ASP A 31 2.40 -23.64 17.02
CA ASP A 31 2.02 -23.11 15.70
C ASP A 31 3.09 -22.22 15.07
N GLN A 32 3.89 -21.52 15.88
CA GLN A 32 4.87 -20.52 15.45
C GLN A 32 6.33 -20.91 15.74
N VAL A 33 6.58 -22.08 16.37
CA VAL A 33 7.92 -22.50 16.75
C VAL A 33 8.27 -23.84 16.12
N ILE A 34 9.44 -23.90 15.49
CA ILE A 34 10.01 -25.11 14.89
C ILE A 34 11.20 -25.57 15.74
N SER A 35 11.22 -26.85 16.11
CA SER A 35 12.38 -27.45 16.76
C SER A 35 13.40 -27.94 15.72
N THR A 36 14.68 -27.90 16.07
CA THR A 36 15.77 -28.49 15.28
C THR A 36 16.17 -29.87 15.80
N ILE A 37 16.90 -30.62 14.98
CA ILE A 37 17.49 -31.90 15.39
C ILE A 37 18.60 -31.74 16.46
N ASN A 38 19.08 -30.51 16.66
CA ASN A 38 20.13 -30.19 17.65
C ASN A 38 19.54 -29.71 18.99
N GLY A 39 18.19 -29.68 19.13
CA GLY A 39 17.52 -29.20 20.34
C GLY A 39 17.41 -27.66 20.43
N GLU A 40 17.54 -26.98 19.32
CA GLU A 40 17.30 -25.52 19.22
C GLU A 40 15.84 -25.23 18.77
N TYR A 41 15.33 -24.06 19.08
CA TYR A 41 13.99 -23.63 18.75
C TYR A 41 14.05 -22.37 17.89
N ILE A 42 13.22 -22.29 16.85
CA ILE A 42 13.26 -21.23 15.83
C ILE A 42 11.88 -20.62 15.68
N THR A 43 11.83 -19.29 15.75
CA THR A 43 10.68 -18.47 15.33
C THR A 43 11.10 -17.59 14.17
N ILE A 44 10.26 -17.48 13.14
CA ILE A 44 10.52 -16.71 11.92
C ILE A 44 9.49 -15.58 11.81
N TYR A 45 9.97 -14.36 11.57
CA TYR A 45 9.18 -13.18 11.30
C TYR A 45 9.25 -12.80 9.84
N HIS A 46 8.14 -12.43 9.26
CA HIS A 46 8.07 -11.66 8.03
C HIS A 46 7.87 -10.19 8.38
N LEU A 47 8.62 -9.29 7.75
CA LEU A 47 8.62 -7.85 8.01
C LEU A 47 8.16 -7.09 6.77
N GLU A 48 7.33 -6.06 6.94
CA GLU A 48 7.03 -5.11 5.87
C GLU A 48 8.24 -4.16 5.63
N GLY A 49 9.03 -3.93 6.66
CA GLY A 49 10.11 -2.95 6.67
C GLY A 49 9.64 -1.51 6.84
N ARG A 50 10.58 -0.58 6.89
CA ARG A 50 10.31 0.86 7.00
C ARG A 50 10.73 1.58 5.72
N PRO A 51 9.89 2.48 5.16
CA PRO A 51 10.29 3.32 4.03
C PRO A 51 11.46 4.22 4.42
N HIS A 52 12.54 4.12 3.66
CA HIS A 52 13.78 4.86 3.94
C HIS A 52 14.04 6.02 2.98
N ASP A 53 13.43 5.99 1.80
CA ASP A 53 13.61 6.94 0.70
C ASP A 53 13.17 8.38 1.05
N THR A 54 12.33 8.54 2.06
CA THR A 54 11.82 9.83 2.54
C THR A 54 12.12 10.06 4.03
N ALA A 55 12.99 9.24 4.63
CA ALA A 55 13.40 9.38 6.03
C ALA A 55 14.63 10.27 6.17
N SER A 56 14.70 11.06 7.23
CA SER A 56 15.89 11.86 7.56
C SER A 56 16.99 11.00 8.19
N ASP A 57 18.25 11.42 8.06
CA ASP A 57 19.39 10.75 8.69
C ASP A 57 19.19 10.57 10.20
N LEU A 58 18.58 11.55 10.87
CA LEU A 58 18.27 11.47 12.30
C LEU A 58 17.23 10.37 12.60
N GLU A 59 16.23 10.19 11.74
CA GLU A 59 15.26 9.11 11.87
C GLU A 59 15.90 7.75 11.62
N LEU A 60 16.74 7.63 10.59
CA LEU A 60 17.49 6.41 10.29
C LEU A 60 18.39 6.01 11.47
N ILE A 61 19.13 6.95 12.04
CA ILE A 61 19.98 6.72 13.23
C ILE A 61 19.13 6.32 14.43
N LYS A 62 17.97 6.97 14.65
CA LYS A 62 17.06 6.62 15.74
C LYS A 62 16.53 5.19 15.58
N TRP A 63 16.04 4.82 14.39
CA TRP A 63 15.57 3.46 14.14
C TRP A 63 16.67 2.42 14.38
N HIS A 64 17.86 2.74 13.94
CA HIS A 64 19.03 1.90 14.16
C HIS A 64 19.36 1.72 15.65
N SER A 65 19.32 2.82 16.41
CA SER A 65 19.53 2.82 17.86
C SER A 65 18.48 1.97 18.58
N ASP A 66 17.19 2.10 18.20
CA ASP A 66 16.08 1.33 18.77
C ASP A 66 16.30 -0.17 18.52
N MET A 67 16.70 -0.53 17.31
CA MET A 67 17.02 -1.94 16.96
C MET A 67 18.25 -2.46 17.71
N ASN A 68 19.30 -1.64 17.87
CA ASN A 68 20.46 -2.05 18.67
C ASN A 68 20.09 -2.23 20.15
N HIS A 69 19.17 -1.43 20.66
CA HIS A 69 18.59 -1.62 22.00
C HIS A 69 17.91 -2.98 22.13
N MET A 70 17.11 -3.37 21.13
CA MET A 70 16.47 -4.69 21.09
C MET A 70 17.54 -5.79 21.15
N ILE A 71 18.54 -5.78 20.26
CA ILE A 71 19.59 -6.81 20.23
C ILE A 71 20.32 -6.87 21.58
N ARG A 72 20.57 -5.73 22.21
CA ARG A 72 21.23 -5.67 23.53
C ARG A 72 20.37 -6.25 24.65
N SER A 73 19.07 -6.11 24.61
CA SER A 73 18.16 -6.62 25.65
C SER A 73 17.98 -8.13 25.58
N ILE A 74 17.97 -8.71 24.36
CA ILE A 74 17.69 -10.13 24.15
C ILE A 74 18.94 -10.97 23.81
N GLY A 75 20.01 -10.31 23.37
CA GLY A 75 21.21 -11.00 22.86
C GLY A 75 22.07 -11.58 23.97
N ASN A 76 22.22 -12.89 23.99
CA ASN A 76 23.13 -13.63 24.87
C ASN A 76 23.67 -14.83 24.11
N GLU A 77 24.50 -15.64 24.74
CA GLU A 77 25.12 -16.83 24.13
C GLU A 77 24.14 -17.93 23.70
N HIS A 78 22.88 -17.85 24.15
CA HIS A 78 21.79 -18.75 23.77
C HIS A 78 21.00 -18.26 22.54
N VAL A 79 21.16 -16.99 22.15
CA VAL A 79 20.37 -16.38 21.08
C VAL A 79 21.23 -16.16 19.83
N ARG A 80 20.65 -16.54 18.68
CA ARG A 80 21.23 -16.29 17.34
C ARG A 80 20.16 -15.71 16.45
N PHE A 81 20.58 -14.87 15.52
CA PHE A 81 19.69 -14.21 14.55
C PHE A 81 20.05 -14.60 13.12
N TRP A 82 19.01 -14.75 12.28
CA TRP A 82 19.13 -14.79 10.83
C TRP A 82 18.30 -13.68 10.24
N SER A 83 18.87 -12.96 9.29
CA SER A 83 18.20 -11.94 8.49
C SER A 83 18.25 -12.36 7.03
N HIS A 84 17.10 -12.25 6.35
CA HIS A 84 17.04 -12.44 4.91
C HIS A 84 16.38 -11.25 4.24
N LEU A 85 16.95 -10.84 3.10
CA LEU A 85 16.31 -9.98 2.13
C LEU A 85 16.12 -10.80 0.85
N HIS A 86 14.87 -11.12 0.52
CA HIS A 86 14.49 -11.73 -0.74
C HIS A 86 13.98 -10.66 -1.71
N HIS A 87 14.83 -10.30 -2.64
CA HIS A 87 14.52 -9.41 -3.74
C HIS A 87 14.04 -10.25 -4.92
N ARG A 88 12.76 -10.12 -5.28
CA ARG A 88 12.13 -10.99 -6.29
C ARG A 88 11.27 -10.23 -7.27
N GLU A 89 11.14 -10.82 -8.46
CA GLU A 89 10.21 -10.34 -9.46
C GLU A 89 8.75 -10.62 -9.04
N VAL A 90 7.86 -9.67 -9.34
CA VAL A 90 6.42 -9.85 -9.19
C VAL A 90 5.75 -9.67 -10.54
N PRO A 91 4.68 -10.47 -10.82
CA PRO A 91 3.85 -10.22 -11.98
C PRO A 91 3.28 -8.81 -11.89
N GLY A 92 3.12 -8.17 -13.04
CA GLY A 92 2.55 -6.84 -13.12
C GLY A 92 1.16 -6.75 -12.48
N MET A 93 0.55 -5.58 -12.56
CA MET A 93 -0.81 -5.34 -12.07
C MET A 93 -1.81 -6.34 -12.65
N GLN A 94 -2.68 -6.89 -11.81
CA GLN A 94 -3.79 -7.74 -12.26
C GLN A 94 -4.75 -6.92 -13.15
N ALA A 95 -5.41 -7.58 -14.11
CA ALA A 95 -6.38 -6.94 -14.97
C ALA A 95 -7.60 -6.48 -14.15
N GLY A 96 -7.91 -5.19 -14.20
CA GLY A 96 -9.15 -4.67 -13.67
C GLY A 96 -10.35 -5.08 -14.55
N GLN A 97 -11.53 -5.17 -13.95
CA GLN A 97 -12.78 -5.36 -14.69
C GLN A 97 -13.35 -3.98 -15.04
N PHE A 98 -13.31 -3.62 -16.31
CA PHE A 98 -13.81 -2.34 -16.81
C PHE A 98 -14.90 -2.57 -17.87
N ASP A 99 -16.04 -1.92 -17.70
CA ASP A 99 -17.14 -1.92 -18.66
C ASP A 99 -16.93 -0.87 -19.76
N LEU A 100 -16.16 0.18 -19.48
CA LEU A 100 -15.95 1.31 -20.37
C LEU A 100 -14.75 1.08 -21.31
N ALA A 101 -14.96 1.27 -22.62
CA ALA A 101 -13.95 0.99 -23.65
C ALA A 101 -12.63 1.74 -23.44
N PHE A 102 -12.70 3.04 -23.10
CA PHE A 102 -11.50 3.85 -22.85
C PHE A 102 -10.75 3.38 -21.59
N ALA A 103 -11.47 3.13 -20.51
CA ALA A 103 -10.85 2.65 -19.25
C ALA A 103 -10.15 1.30 -19.45
N LYS A 104 -10.78 0.40 -20.23
CA LYS A 104 -10.19 -0.89 -20.61
C LYS A 104 -8.93 -0.72 -21.45
N LEU A 105 -8.97 0.14 -22.47
CA LEU A 105 -7.81 0.44 -23.32
C LEU A 105 -6.65 0.99 -22.49
N PHE A 106 -6.93 1.93 -21.60
CA PHE A 106 -5.91 2.49 -20.71
C PHE A 106 -5.31 1.41 -19.79
N ASP A 107 -6.14 0.60 -19.14
CA ASP A 107 -5.66 -0.48 -18.26
C ASP A 107 -4.78 -1.49 -19.03
N GLU A 108 -5.20 -1.89 -20.26
CA GLU A 108 -4.44 -2.82 -21.09
C GLU A 108 -3.08 -2.24 -21.51
N GLN A 109 -3.04 -0.98 -21.98
CA GLN A 109 -1.78 -0.32 -22.38
C GLN A 109 -0.87 -0.11 -21.16
N TYR A 110 -1.43 0.34 -20.04
CA TYR A 110 -0.67 0.59 -18.82
C TYR A 110 -0.06 -0.69 -18.23
N ARG A 111 -0.84 -1.77 -18.13
CA ARG A 111 -0.32 -3.09 -17.72
C ARG A 111 0.73 -3.63 -18.71
N GLY A 112 0.52 -3.41 -20.01
CA GLY A 112 1.48 -3.79 -21.04
C GLY A 112 2.84 -3.10 -20.88
N SER A 113 2.90 -1.92 -20.26
CA SER A 113 4.17 -1.22 -19.98
C SER A 113 5.02 -1.97 -18.94
N PHE A 114 4.40 -2.64 -17.97
CA PHE A 114 5.11 -3.42 -16.94
C PHE A 114 5.70 -4.72 -17.49
N ALA A 115 5.13 -5.30 -18.54
CA ALA A 115 5.68 -6.50 -19.18
C ALA A 115 7.07 -6.26 -19.81
N LYS A 116 7.41 -5.01 -20.15
CA LYS A 116 8.70 -4.64 -20.72
C LYS A 116 9.82 -4.52 -19.68
N LYS A 117 9.48 -4.20 -18.44
CA LYS A 117 10.40 -4.07 -17.31
C LYS A 117 9.74 -4.65 -16.07
N PRO A 118 10.22 -5.82 -15.58
CA PRO A 118 9.63 -6.47 -14.43
C PRO A 118 9.73 -5.56 -13.20
N MET A 119 8.71 -5.63 -12.35
CA MET A 119 8.71 -4.96 -11.05
C MET A 119 9.31 -5.88 -10.00
N MET A 120 10.09 -5.30 -9.09
CA MET A 120 10.79 -6.01 -8.04
C MET A 120 10.23 -5.65 -6.67
N VAL A 121 10.08 -6.64 -5.78
CA VAL A 121 9.68 -6.41 -4.38
C VAL A 121 10.70 -7.02 -3.44
N ASN A 122 10.73 -6.50 -2.22
CA ASN A 122 11.63 -6.94 -1.17
C ASN A 122 10.83 -7.57 -0.04
N ASP A 123 10.97 -8.88 0.14
CA ASP A 123 10.44 -9.59 1.30
C ASP A 123 11.54 -9.69 2.35
N LEU A 124 11.29 -9.22 3.55
CA LEU A 124 12.24 -9.22 4.66
C LEU A 124 11.86 -10.29 5.68
N TYR A 125 12.83 -11.06 6.12
CA TYR A 125 12.62 -12.07 7.16
C TYR A 125 13.64 -11.91 8.26
N PHE A 126 13.18 -12.08 9.49
CA PHE A 126 14.01 -12.13 10.69
C PHE A 126 13.70 -13.40 11.47
N SER A 127 14.73 -14.19 11.76
CA SER A 127 14.58 -15.43 12.52
C SER A 127 15.34 -15.35 13.84
N VAL A 128 14.68 -15.71 14.92
CA VAL A 128 15.24 -15.85 16.25
C VAL A 128 15.45 -17.35 16.53
N ILE A 129 16.66 -17.71 16.92
CA ILE A 129 17.03 -19.09 17.25
C ILE A 129 17.48 -19.09 18.69
N TYR A 130 16.83 -19.90 19.52
CA TYR A 130 17.16 -20.09 20.91
C TYR A 130 17.76 -21.48 21.12
N SER A 131 18.95 -21.51 21.74
CA SER A 131 19.65 -22.72 22.09
C SER A 131 19.70 -22.87 23.63
N PRO A 132 18.94 -23.77 24.23
CA PRO A 132 18.91 -23.92 25.70
C PRO A 132 20.24 -24.33 26.30
N VAL A 133 21.14 -24.87 25.48
CA VAL A 133 22.46 -25.31 25.92
C VAL A 133 23.53 -24.60 25.10
N GLY A 134 24.40 -23.85 25.75
CA GLY A 134 25.55 -23.22 25.09
C GLY A 134 26.49 -24.26 24.47
N ASP A 135 27.22 -23.90 23.39
CA ASP A 135 28.09 -24.78 22.60
C ASP A 135 29.08 -25.61 23.44
N ALA A 136 29.58 -25.09 24.59
CA ALA A 136 30.50 -25.77 25.48
C ALA A 136 29.80 -26.88 26.30
N MET A 137 28.54 -26.64 26.72
CA MET A 137 27.73 -27.62 27.44
C MET A 137 27.15 -28.68 26.52
N GLN A 138 26.81 -28.37 25.29
CA GLN A 138 26.36 -29.34 24.29
C GLN A 138 27.40 -30.45 24.06
N LYS A 139 28.71 -30.10 24.08
CA LYS A 139 29.82 -31.08 24.04
C LYS A 139 29.97 -31.87 25.33
N ALA A 140 29.56 -31.32 26.48
CA ALA A 140 29.62 -32.01 27.76
C ALA A 140 28.43 -32.96 27.95
N PHE A 141 27.21 -32.54 27.58
CA PHE A 141 26.01 -33.38 27.69
C PHE A 141 25.97 -34.55 26.70
N SER A 142 26.66 -34.48 25.56
CA SER A 142 26.79 -35.62 24.64
C SER A 142 27.56 -36.81 25.24
N LYS A 143 28.10 -36.68 26.46
CA LYS A 143 28.85 -37.67 27.20
C LYS A 143 28.15 -38.19 28.47
N LEU A 144 26.96 -37.68 28.83
CA LEU A 144 26.19 -38.04 30.00
C LEU A 144 25.01 -38.99 29.65
N ASP A 145 24.57 -39.80 30.64
CA ASP A 145 23.48 -40.75 30.50
C ASP A 145 22.20 -40.16 29.92
N SER A 146 21.46 -40.97 29.17
CA SER A 146 20.24 -40.58 28.46
C SER A 146 19.20 -39.97 29.43
N PRO A 147 18.73 -38.70 29.23
CA PRO A 147 17.73 -38.08 30.09
C PRO A 147 16.37 -38.82 29.98
N THR A 148 15.60 -38.82 31.07
CA THR A 148 14.25 -39.35 31.08
C THR A 148 13.31 -38.48 30.18
N ARG A 149 12.18 -39.08 29.75
CA ARG A 149 11.19 -38.34 28.91
C ARG A 149 10.63 -37.11 29.64
N GLU A 150 10.35 -37.22 30.92
CA GLU A 150 9.85 -36.12 31.76
C GLU A 150 10.89 -34.97 31.85
N GLN A 151 12.16 -35.26 32.03
CA GLN A 151 13.25 -34.26 32.02
C GLN A 151 13.40 -33.56 30.66
N LEU A 152 13.12 -34.28 29.57
CA LEU A 152 13.14 -33.67 28.21
C LEU A 152 11.92 -32.75 27.99
N ASP A 153 10.75 -33.16 28.46
CA ASP A 153 9.52 -32.37 28.35
C ASP A 153 9.61 -31.11 29.21
N ASP A 154 10.12 -31.18 30.44
CA ASP A 154 10.38 -30.04 31.33
C ASP A 154 11.38 -29.05 30.70
N ALA A 155 12.51 -29.57 30.19
CA ALA A 155 13.55 -28.75 29.55
C ALA A 155 13.02 -28.07 28.25
N GLN A 156 12.12 -28.73 27.54
CA GLN A 156 11.45 -28.12 26.38
C GLN A 156 10.51 -26.99 26.79
N ALA A 157 9.75 -27.20 27.87
CA ALA A 157 8.82 -26.18 28.38
C ALA A 157 9.57 -24.90 28.82
N GLU A 158 10.66 -25.07 29.60
CA GLU A 158 11.54 -23.97 30.04
C GLU A 158 12.18 -23.22 28.85
N ALA A 159 12.62 -23.96 27.83
CA ALA A 159 13.20 -23.36 26.62
C ALA A 159 12.18 -22.61 25.79
N LEU A 160 10.95 -23.09 25.71
CA LEU A 160 9.85 -22.40 24.99
C LEU A 160 9.42 -21.12 25.73
N GLU A 161 9.36 -21.16 27.08
CA GLU A 161 9.08 -19.98 27.90
C GLU A 161 10.16 -18.90 27.69
N SER A 162 11.43 -19.27 27.73
CA SER A 162 12.55 -18.36 27.47
C SER A 162 12.53 -17.79 26.05
N LEU A 163 12.21 -18.61 25.06
CA LEU A 163 12.05 -18.12 23.68
C LEU A 163 10.89 -17.16 23.56
N GLU A 164 9.76 -17.43 24.20
CA GLU A 164 8.58 -16.56 24.14
C GLU A 164 8.85 -15.19 24.81
N GLU A 165 9.64 -15.15 25.88
CA GLU A 165 10.12 -13.91 26.49
C GLU A 165 10.94 -13.07 25.49
N VAL A 166 11.87 -13.71 24.78
CA VAL A 166 12.66 -13.08 23.72
C VAL A 166 11.76 -12.59 22.60
N CYS A 167 10.83 -13.43 22.12
CA CYS A 167 9.92 -13.10 21.03
C CYS A 167 8.97 -11.95 21.39
N SER A 168 8.49 -11.88 22.63
CA SER A 168 7.63 -10.79 23.11
C SER A 168 8.36 -9.43 23.04
N GLN A 169 9.64 -9.38 23.33
CA GLN A 169 10.45 -8.17 23.17
C GLN A 169 10.63 -7.83 21.69
N VAL A 170 10.91 -8.81 20.83
CA VAL A 170 11.01 -8.60 19.37
C VAL A 170 9.72 -8.05 18.82
N ASP A 171 8.55 -8.57 19.21
CA ASP A 171 7.24 -8.08 18.79
C ASP A 171 7.05 -6.60 19.13
N GLY A 172 7.45 -6.20 20.35
CA GLY A 172 7.36 -4.80 20.79
C GLY A 172 8.22 -3.84 19.95
N TYR A 173 9.50 -4.17 19.78
CA TYR A 173 10.43 -3.33 19.02
C TYR A 173 10.13 -3.32 17.50
N MET A 174 9.78 -4.48 16.93
CA MET A 174 9.55 -4.63 15.49
C MET A 174 8.11 -4.36 15.06
N ALA A 175 7.19 -3.99 15.96
CA ALA A 175 5.82 -3.63 15.62
C ALA A 175 5.75 -2.54 14.54
N SER A 176 6.64 -1.55 14.61
CA SER A 176 6.71 -0.45 13.63
C SER A 176 7.28 -0.87 12.26
N TYR A 177 7.93 -2.03 12.18
CA TYR A 177 8.41 -2.66 10.95
C TYR A 177 7.37 -3.61 10.35
N GLY A 178 6.18 -3.68 10.92
CA GLY A 178 5.13 -4.59 10.49
C GLY A 178 5.50 -6.07 10.68
N ALA A 179 6.19 -6.43 11.77
CA ALA A 179 6.58 -7.80 12.03
C ALA A 179 5.37 -8.72 12.23
N LYS A 180 5.42 -9.91 11.62
CA LYS A 180 4.45 -10.99 11.80
C LYS A 180 5.20 -12.30 11.99
N ARG A 181 4.92 -13.02 13.08
CA ARG A 181 5.42 -14.40 13.26
C ARG A 181 4.77 -15.29 12.21
N LEU A 182 5.57 -16.05 11.50
CA LEU A 182 5.09 -17.08 10.57
C LEU A 182 4.72 -18.34 11.36
N GLY A 183 3.70 -19.06 10.89
CA GLY A 183 3.20 -20.20 11.61
C GLY A 183 2.25 -21.07 10.80
N ILE A 184 1.51 -21.93 11.49
CA ILE A 184 0.51 -22.81 10.92
C ILE A 184 -0.74 -21.98 10.56
N TYR A 185 -1.34 -22.30 9.42
CA TYR A 185 -2.62 -21.76 8.97
C TYR A 185 -3.43 -22.86 8.28
N TYR A 186 -4.72 -22.63 8.11
CA TYR A 186 -5.64 -23.64 7.57
C TYR A 186 -6.23 -23.18 6.24
N ARG A 187 -6.44 -24.13 5.33
CA ARG A 187 -7.17 -23.92 4.07
C ARG A 187 -8.39 -24.80 4.02
N ASP A 188 -9.45 -24.32 3.38
CA ASP A 188 -10.63 -25.11 3.10
C ASP A 188 -10.41 -26.12 1.96
N ALA A 189 -11.44 -26.91 1.61
CA ALA A 189 -11.39 -27.87 0.51
C ALA A 189 -11.24 -27.21 -0.87
N ASN A 190 -11.51 -25.92 -1.00
CA ASN A 190 -11.37 -25.14 -2.24
C ASN A 190 -10.01 -24.48 -2.34
N GLY A 191 -9.17 -24.58 -1.30
CA GLY A 191 -7.85 -23.98 -1.21
C GLY A 191 -7.83 -22.53 -0.74
N GLU A 192 -8.97 -22.00 -0.28
CA GLU A 192 -9.03 -20.66 0.32
C GLU A 192 -8.53 -20.69 1.77
N GLU A 193 -7.77 -19.66 2.15
CA GLU A 193 -7.22 -19.53 3.50
C GLU A 193 -8.32 -19.20 4.50
N LEU A 194 -8.54 -20.08 5.47
CA LEU A 194 -9.48 -19.89 6.57
C LEU A 194 -8.87 -18.90 7.57
N GLN A 195 -9.61 -17.87 7.86
CA GLN A 195 -9.15 -16.77 8.70
C GLN A 195 -9.25 -17.12 10.21
N GLU A 196 -8.41 -16.45 11.00
CA GLU A 196 -8.13 -16.73 12.40
C GLU A 196 -9.37 -16.71 13.33
N VAL A 197 -9.37 -17.63 14.29
CA VAL A 197 -10.02 -17.68 15.61
C VAL A 197 -11.55 -17.50 15.69
N GLU A 198 -12.20 -16.51 15.06
CA GLU A 198 -13.65 -16.36 15.13
C GLU A 198 -14.40 -17.41 14.29
N ASP A 199 -13.87 -17.71 13.10
CA ASP A 199 -14.39 -18.79 12.24
C ASP A 199 -14.06 -20.18 12.82
N LEU A 200 -13.00 -20.31 13.65
CA LEU A 200 -12.62 -21.54 14.32
C LEU A 200 -13.58 -21.89 15.46
N ALA A 201 -13.99 -20.91 16.26
CA ALA A 201 -14.92 -21.11 17.36
C ALA A 201 -16.33 -21.45 16.87
N GLU A 202 -16.82 -20.77 15.83
CA GLU A 202 -18.11 -21.05 15.20
C GLU A 202 -18.14 -22.43 14.54
N TYR A 203 -17.00 -22.84 14.00
CA TYR A 203 -16.87 -24.15 13.35
C TYR A 203 -16.64 -25.29 14.35
N GLU A 204 -15.97 -25.05 15.47
CA GLU A 204 -15.86 -26.00 16.57
C GLU A 204 -17.20 -26.20 17.30
N GLU A 205 -18.01 -25.14 17.42
CA GLU A 205 -19.35 -25.21 17.93
C GLU A 205 -20.29 -26.00 17.00
N LEU A 206 -20.17 -25.79 15.68
CA LEU A 206 -20.91 -26.59 14.68
C LEU A 206 -20.41 -28.03 14.59
N ALA A 207 -19.12 -28.30 14.71
CA ALA A 207 -18.53 -29.63 14.73
C ALA A 207 -18.80 -30.37 16.05
N GLY A 208 -18.85 -29.64 17.17
CA GLY A 208 -19.21 -30.13 18.49
C GLY A 208 -20.68 -30.52 18.60
N LEU A 209 -21.56 -29.88 17.86
CA LEU A 209 -22.98 -30.24 17.75
C LEU A 209 -23.21 -31.50 16.90
N GLU A 210 -22.30 -31.83 15.97
CA GLU A 210 -22.35 -33.07 15.17
C GLU A 210 -21.59 -34.27 15.79
N SER A 211 -20.66 -34.00 16.74
CA SER A 211 -19.91 -35.03 17.47
C SER A 211 -20.59 -35.41 18.80
N GLY A 212 -21.87 -35.39 18.83
CA GLY A 212 -22.62 -36.02 19.92
C GLY A 212 -22.11 -37.47 20.07
N ALA A 213 -21.39 -37.73 21.17
CA ALA A 213 -20.64 -38.93 21.45
C ALA A 213 -21.51 -40.18 21.19
N LEU A 214 -21.12 -40.92 20.16
CA LEU A 214 -21.33 -42.36 20.17
C LEU A 214 -20.10 -42.95 20.90
N GLU A 215 -20.20 -43.08 22.23
CA GLU A 215 -19.46 -44.09 22.95
C GLU A 215 -19.87 -45.45 22.40
N VAL A 216 -19.06 -45.99 21.53
CA VAL A 216 -19.20 -47.37 21.09
C VAL A 216 -18.62 -48.24 22.23
N ASP A 217 -19.50 -48.92 22.89
CA ASP A 217 -19.15 -49.99 23.86
C ASP A 217 -18.42 -51.10 23.08
N PRO A 218 -17.22 -51.51 23.49
CA PRO A 218 -16.41 -52.41 22.67
C PRO A 218 -16.84 -53.89 22.74
N ASP A 219 -17.97 -54.24 23.40
CA ASP A 219 -18.35 -55.62 23.69
C ASP A 219 -19.68 -56.09 23.08
N GLU A 220 -20.28 -55.35 22.10
CA GLU A 220 -21.45 -55.87 21.36
C GLU A 220 -21.09 -56.25 19.91
N ASP A 221 -20.54 -57.42 19.75
CA ASP A 221 -20.65 -58.26 18.55
C ASP A 221 -21.93 -59.07 18.65
N GLU A 222 -22.99 -58.69 17.96
CA GLU A 222 -24.07 -59.64 17.53
C GLU A 222 -24.95 -59.04 16.41
N ASP A 223 -25.03 -59.79 15.30
CA ASP A 223 -26.09 -59.87 14.30
C ASP A 223 -26.42 -58.66 13.40
N LEU A 224 -25.73 -58.57 12.29
CA LEU A 224 -26.12 -57.80 11.12
C LEU A 224 -27.12 -58.57 10.28
N ASP A 225 -28.38 -58.12 10.24
CA ASP A 225 -29.43 -58.53 9.34
C ASP A 225 -29.20 -57.96 7.93
N PRO A 226 -29.12 -58.78 6.86
CA PRO A 226 -28.71 -58.29 5.53
C PRO A 226 -29.80 -57.52 4.76
N ASP A 227 -30.99 -57.29 5.28
CA ASP A 227 -32.12 -56.68 4.57
C ASP A 227 -32.49 -55.24 5.00
N ASN A 228 -31.67 -54.56 5.80
CA ASN A 228 -31.88 -53.15 6.13
C ASN A 228 -31.12 -52.22 5.20
N GLU A 229 -31.83 -51.63 4.25
CA GLU A 229 -31.28 -50.51 3.46
C GLU A 229 -30.85 -49.36 4.39
N PRO A 230 -29.63 -48.84 4.24
CA PRO A 230 -29.20 -47.70 5.04
C PRO A 230 -29.96 -46.45 4.60
N LEU A 231 -30.71 -45.84 5.52
CA LEU A 231 -31.23 -44.49 5.38
C LEU A 231 -30.09 -43.54 4.95
N HIS A 232 -30.20 -43.02 3.73
CA HIS A 232 -29.34 -41.94 3.24
C HIS A 232 -29.59 -40.68 4.03
N LEU A 233 -28.93 -40.55 5.19
CA LEU A 233 -28.67 -39.24 5.80
C LEU A 233 -27.64 -38.52 4.90
N VAL A 234 -28.14 -37.57 4.11
CA VAL A 234 -27.30 -36.62 3.36
C VAL A 234 -26.70 -35.66 4.40
N GLY A 235 -25.80 -36.18 5.21
CA GLY A 235 -24.89 -35.38 6.02
C GLY A 235 -23.76 -34.85 5.11
N LYS A 236 -23.57 -33.55 5.00
CA LYS A 236 -22.38 -32.98 4.40
C LYS A 236 -21.16 -33.58 5.10
N LYS A 237 -20.32 -34.31 4.36
CA LYS A 237 -19.04 -34.82 4.88
C LYS A 237 -18.28 -33.64 5.49
N PRO A 238 -17.72 -33.78 6.71
CA PRO A 238 -16.93 -32.70 7.30
C PRO A 238 -15.82 -32.35 6.30
N GLN A 239 -15.75 -31.08 5.91
CA GLN A 239 -14.75 -30.59 4.99
C GLN A 239 -13.40 -30.78 5.67
N ARG A 240 -12.53 -31.63 5.11
CA ARG A 240 -11.17 -31.86 5.65
C ARG A 240 -10.39 -30.57 5.55
N ARG A 241 -10.09 -29.98 6.68
CA ARG A 241 -9.13 -28.90 6.79
C ARG A 241 -7.71 -29.42 6.62
N LEU A 242 -6.92 -28.75 5.80
CA LEU A 242 -5.52 -29.04 5.63
C LEU A 242 -4.70 -27.95 6.32
N ALA A 243 -3.86 -28.34 7.25
CA ALA A 243 -2.92 -27.44 7.91
C ALA A 243 -1.69 -27.22 7.02
N TYR A 244 -1.33 -25.97 6.80
CA TYR A 244 -0.13 -25.53 6.10
C TYR A 244 0.73 -24.67 7.01
N SER A 245 1.98 -24.42 6.66
CA SER A 245 2.87 -23.58 7.46
C SER A 245 3.59 -22.54 6.59
N SER A 246 3.30 -21.28 6.84
CA SER A 246 3.96 -20.16 6.19
C SER A 246 5.47 -20.08 6.51
N ALA A 247 5.88 -20.55 7.69
CA ALA A 247 7.30 -20.70 8.04
C ALA A 247 7.99 -21.76 7.17
N LEU A 248 7.33 -22.93 6.97
CA LEU A 248 7.87 -23.97 6.10
C LEU A 248 7.88 -23.59 4.63
N GLU A 249 6.94 -22.78 4.15
CA GLU A 249 6.93 -22.24 2.78
C GLU A 249 8.15 -21.38 2.51
N TRP A 250 8.51 -20.51 3.46
CA TRP A 250 9.74 -19.72 3.37
C TRP A 250 11.00 -20.61 3.39
N LEU A 251 11.08 -21.53 4.33
CA LEU A 251 12.22 -22.44 4.43
C LEU A 251 12.34 -23.40 3.23
N SER A 252 11.20 -23.82 2.67
CA SER A 252 11.13 -24.62 1.44
C SER A 252 11.66 -23.84 0.24
N PHE A 253 11.27 -22.57 0.12
CA PHE A 253 11.78 -21.70 -0.95
C PHE A 253 13.31 -21.62 -0.94
N LEU A 254 13.95 -21.47 0.22
CA LEU A 254 15.41 -21.35 0.33
C LEU A 254 16.18 -22.55 -0.27
N VAL A 255 15.57 -23.74 -0.28
CA VAL A 255 16.23 -24.98 -0.77
C VAL A 255 15.67 -25.49 -2.11
N ASN A 256 14.46 -25.07 -2.50
CA ASN A 256 13.83 -25.52 -3.73
C ASN A 256 13.78 -24.41 -4.83
N GLY A 257 13.99 -23.13 -4.46
CA GLY A 257 13.98 -21.99 -5.38
C GLY A 257 12.58 -21.57 -5.86
N GLU A 258 11.51 -22.23 -5.38
CA GLU A 258 10.13 -21.88 -5.70
C GLU A 258 9.26 -21.83 -4.44
N ARG A 259 8.24 -20.98 -4.47
CA ARG A 259 7.26 -20.84 -3.37
C ARG A 259 6.07 -21.74 -3.63
N THR A 260 5.92 -22.77 -2.79
CA THR A 260 4.78 -23.68 -2.83
C THR A 260 4.17 -23.80 -1.45
N PRO A 261 2.85 -23.98 -1.32
CA PRO A 261 2.23 -24.29 -0.02
C PRO A 261 2.79 -25.58 0.56
N VAL A 262 3.25 -25.55 1.82
CA VAL A 262 3.84 -26.70 2.49
C VAL A 262 2.89 -27.21 3.58
N PRO A 263 2.32 -28.41 3.42
CA PRO A 263 1.44 -28.99 4.43
C PRO A 263 2.22 -29.42 5.68
N VAL A 264 1.58 -29.31 6.83
CA VAL A 264 2.11 -29.82 8.10
C VAL A 264 1.87 -31.32 8.17
N CYS A 265 2.94 -32.10 8.12
CA CYS A 265 2.90 -33.57 8.13
C CYS A 265 3.38 -34.11 9.48
N ARG A 266 2.89 -35.31 9.85
CA ARG A 266 3.35 -36.05 11.06
C ARG A 266 4.83 -36.49 11.02
N GLY A 267 5.45 -36.50 9.83
CA GLY A 267 6.86 -36.83 9.65
C GLY A 267 7.80 -35.69 10.03
N ARG A 268 9.10 -36.00 10.15
CA ARG A 268 10.13 -34.98 10.40
C ARG A 268 10.20 -34.00 9.21
N ILE A 269 10.19 -32.71 9.48
CA ILE A 269 10.22 -31.61 8.47
C ILE A 269 11.37 -31.84 7.48
N ARG A 270 12.56 -32.19 7.95
CA ARG A 270 13.74 -32.48 7.11
C ARG A 270 13.51 -33.54 6.04
N SER A 271 12.48 -34.37 6.16
CA SER A 271 12.23 -35.49 5.24
C SER A 271 11.37 -35.08 4.04
N TYR A 272 10.63 -33.97 4.13
CA TYR A 272 9.72 -33.54 3.06
C TYR A 272 9.91 -32.08 2.62
N LEU A 273 10.67 -31.25 3.36
CA LEU A 273 10.86 -29.84 3.06
C LEU A 273 11.55 -29.63 1.70
N GLN A 274 12.58 -30.43 1.40
CA GLN A 274 13.32 -30.34 0.15
C GLN A 274 12.81 -31.40 -0.82
N HIS A 275 12.22 -30.95 -1.90
CA HIS A 275 11.69 -31.79 -2.98
C HIS A 275 12.44 -31.60 -4.31
N HIS A 276 13.18 -30.48 -4.47
CA HIS A 276 14.09 -30.28 -5.57
C HIS A 276 15.50 -30.75 -5.22
N ARG A 277 16.24 -31.11 -6.25
CA ARG A 277 17.62 -31.60 -6.07
C ARG A 277 18.63 -30.51 -6.42
N PRO A 278 19.39 -29.97 -5.44
CA PRO A 278 20.54 -29.13 -5.73
C PRO A 278 21.69 -29.99 -6.23
N VAL A 279 22.27 -29.59 -7.35
CA VAL A 279 23.44 -30.25 -7.96
C VAL A 279 24.55 -29.23 -8.04
N SER A 280 25.61 -29.41 -7.26
CA SER A 280 26.76 -28.52 -7.31
C SER A 280 27.75 -28.97 -8.38
N SER A 281 28.38 -28.01 -9.06
CA SER A 281 29.43 -28.29 -10.01
C SER A 281 30.71 -28.65 -9.28
N MET A 282 31.59 -29.43 -9.90
CA MET A 282 32.90 -29.80 -9.34
C MET A 282 33.78 -28.55 -9.04
N TRP A 283 33.53 -27.43 -9.67
CA TRP A 283 34.24 -26.16 -9.51
C TRP A 283 33.57 -25.17 -8.56
N GLY A 284 32.36 -25.54 -8.05
CA GLY A 284 31.66 -24.77 -7.03
C GLY A 284 31.10 -23.41 -7.41
N ASP A 285 31.09 -23.04 -8.69
CA ASP A 285 30.69 -21.70 -9.10
C ASP A 285 29.18 -21.49 -9.16
N VAL A 286 28.43 -22.56 -9.52
CA VAL A 286 26.98 -22.51 -9.72
C VAL A 286 26.33 -23.80 -9.22
N ILE A 287 25.21 -23.68 -8.52
CA ILE A 287 24.36 -24.80 -8.12
C ILE A 287 23.15 -24.83 -9.05
N GLN A 288 22.87 -26.01 -9.58
CA GLN A 288 21.65 -26.27 -10.35
C GLN A 288 20.59 -26.86 -9.42
N ILE A 289 19.44 -26.20 -9.30
CA ILE A 289 18.27 -26.69 -8.55
C ILE A 289 17.35 -27.36 -9.55
N ARG A 290 17.21 -28.69 -9.47
CA ARG A 290 16.41 -29.50 -10.40
C ARG A 290 15.08 -29.89 -9.74
N GLY A 291 13.97 -29.35 -10.26
CA GLY A 291 12.61 -29.79 -10.00
C GLY A 291 12.15 -30.88 -10.97
N LEU A 292 10.87 -31.20 -10.94
CA LEU A 292 10.26 -32.15 -11.89
C LEU A 292 10.16 -31.52 -13.29
N ASP A 293 9.63 -30.30 -13.37
CA ASP A 293 9.37 -29.60 -14.64
C ASP A 293 10.19 -28.32 -14.79
N SER A 294 11.02 -27.97 -13.79
CA SER A 294 11.78 -26.73 -13.75
C SER A 294 13.24 -26.98 -13.42
N VAL A 295 14.10 -26.13 -13.98
CA VAL A 295 15.52 -26.09 -13.65
C VAL A 295 15.92 -24.63 -13.41
N GLN A 296 16.42 -24.35 -12.22
CA GLN A 296 16.91 -23.04 -11.84
C GLN A 296 18.40 -23.10 -11.47
N TYR A 297 19.12 -22.02 -11.67
CA TYR A 297 20.52 -21.94 -11.31
C TYR A 297 20.73 -20.85 -10.26
N THR A 298 21.55 -21.16 -9.23
CA THR A 298 21.93 -20.19 -8.22
C THR A 298 23.45 -20.14 -8.07
N ALA A 299 23.96 -18.95 -7.82
CA ALA A 299 25.38 -18.71 -7.57
C ALA A 299 25.55 -17.68 -6.44
N ALA A 300 26.56 -17.88 -5.60
CA ALA A 300 26.72 -17.12 -4.38
C ALA A 300 27.94 -16.19 -4.40
N VAL A 301 27.76 -15.04 -3.74
CA VAL A 301 28.80 -14.08 -3.40
C VAL A 301 28.86 -13.92 -1.89
N GLU A 302 30.06 -13.96 -1.31
CA GLU A 302 30.27 -13.73 0.14
C GLU A 302 30.96 -12.40 0.42
N VAL A 303 30.71 -11.81 1.58
CA VAL A 303 31.46 -10.68 2.10
C VAL A 303 32.84 -11.16 2.53
N ARG A 304 33.88 -10.56 1.95
CA ARG A 304 35.27 -10.86 2.30
C ARG A 304 35.86 -9.87 3.29
N ASP A 305 35.74 -8.59 2.98
CA ASP A 305 36.24 -7.51 3.84
C ASP A 305 35.12 -6.47 4.08
N TYR A 306 35.04 -6.00 5.29
CA TYR A 306 34.06 -5.01 5.74
C TYR A 306 34.60 -3.58 5.53
N PRO A 307 33.73 -2.57 5.40
CA PRO A 307 34.16 -1.17 5.35
C PRO A 307 34.76 -0.73 6.69
N GLU A 308 35.57 0.32 6.68
CA GLU A 308 36.14 0.92 7.87
C GLU A 308 35.07 1.55 8.77
N GLU A 309 34.05 2.19 8.14
CA GLU A 309 32.89 2.77 8.79
C GLU A 309 31.63 2.15 8.20
N THR A 310 30.62 2.01 9.03
CA THR A 310 29.31 1.48 8.61
C THR A 310 28.21 2.47 8.90
N GLU A 311 27.23 2.56 7.99
CA GLU A 311 26.09 3.45 8.10
C GLU A 311 24.77 2.66 8.10
N PRO A 312 23.72 3.12 8.82
CA PRO A 312 22.40 2.52 8.73
C PRO A 312 21.91 2.46 7.27
N GLY A 313 21.49 1.28 6.81
CA GLY A 313 21.07 1.11 5.43
C GLY A 313 22.19 0.84 4.44
N GLN A 314 23.35 0.38 4.87
CA GLN A 314 24.52 0.06 4.05
C GLN A 314 24.18 -0.76 2.80
N PHE A 315 23.18 -1.65 2.89
CA PHE A 315 22.74 -2.52 1.81
C PHE A 315 21.45 -2.06 1.10
N ASN A 316 20.95 -0.84 1.37
CA ASN A 316 19.74 -0.34 0.72
C ASN A 316 19.84 -0.35 -0.81
N ARG A 317 21.03 -0.05 -1.37
CA ARG A 317 21.28 -0.11 -2.81
C ARG A 317 21.04 -1.48 -3.47
N LEU A 318 21.14 -2.56 -2.72
CA LEU A 318 20.85 -3.89 -3.27
C LEU A 318 19.39 -4.03 -3.68
N MET A 319 18.48 -3.29 -3.03
CA MET A 319 17.05 -3.30 -3.35
C MET A 319 16.69 -2.64 -4.70
N GLU A 320 17.67 -2.04 -5.39
CA GLU A 320 17.52 -1.45 -6.74
C GLU A 320 18.01 -2.41 -7.85
N ALA A 321 18.34 -3.66 -7.51
CA ALA A 321 18.83 -4.64 -8.48
C ALA A 321 17.75 -5.02 -9.51
N ASP A 322 18.16 -5.28 -10.74
CA ASP A 322 17.30 -5.73 -11.86
C ASP A 322 17.23 -7.28 -11.98
N TYR A 323 17.49 -8.00 -10.90
CA TYR A 323 17.52 -9.46 -10.88
C TYR A 323 17.20 -10.02 -9.50
N GLU A 324 16.64 -11.20 -9.47
CA GLU A 324 16.25 -11.91 -8.23
C GLU A 324 17.48 -12.39 -7.45
N PHE A 325 17.44 -12.17 -6.12
CA PHE A 325 18.46 -12.68 -5.18
C PHE A 325 17.91 -12.87 -3.77
N VAL A 326 18.61 -13.68 -2.99
CA VAL A 326 18.45 -13.78 -1.52
C VAL A 326 19.76 -13.36 -0.86
N LEU A 327 19.73 -12.30 -0.07
CA LEU A 327 20.79 -11.95 0.85
C LEU A 327 20.50 -12.59 2.19
N THR A 328 21.40 -13.47 2.65
CA THR A 328 21.33 -14.13 3.95
C THR A 328 22.43 -13.59 4.85
N GLN A 329 22.05 -13.19 6.06
CA GLN A 329 22.97 -12.78 7.10
C GLN A 329 22.65 -13.54 8.38
N SER A 330 23.68 -13.95 9.12
CA SER A 330 23.54 -14.54 10.44
C SER A 330 24.35 -13.78 11.48
N PHE A 331 23.87 -13.73 12.71
CA PHE A 331 24.57 -13.11 13.83
C PHE A 331 24.41 -13.98 15.07
N SER A 332 25.51 -14.60 15.50
CA SER A 332 25.54 -15.44 16.70
C SER A 332 26.17 -14.68 17.85
N CYS A 333 25.38 -14.34 18.85
CA CYS A 333 25.81 -13.53 19.98
C CYS A 333 26.89 -14.21 20.79
N MET A 334 27.85 -13.45 21.28
CA MET A 334 28.92 -13.90 22.18
C MET A 334 28.61 -13.50 23.62
N SER A 335 29.00 -14.36 24.59
CA SER A 335 29.03 -13.90 25.98
C SER A 335 30.07 -12.78 26.17
N ILE A 336 29.90 -11.93 27.16
CA ILE A 336 30.81 -10.80 27.45
C ILE A 336 32.25 -11.34 27.65
N GLN A 337 32.39 -12.48 28.33
CA GLN A 337 33.70 -13.12 28.57
C GLN A 337 34.35 -13.59 27.26
N ALA A 338 33.58 -14.21 26.36
CA ALA A 338 34.07 -14.65 25.07
C ALA A 338 34.51 -13.47 24.19
N ALA A 339 33.72 -12.37 24.17
CA ALA A 339 34.01 -11.16 23.44
C ALA A 339 35.27 -10.45 23.95
N GLN A 340 35.42 -10.31 25.28
CA GLN A 340 36.63 -9.78 25.91
C GLN A 340 37.87 -10.60 25.61
N GLY A 341 37.76 -11.94 25.71
CA GLY A 341 38.84 -12.88 25.35
C GLY A 341 39.24 -12.76 23.86
N PHE A 342 38.26 -12.63 22.95
CA PHE A 342 38.51 -12.41 21.54
C PHE A 342 39.26 -11.10 21.26
N LEU A 343 38.75 -9.95 21.76
CA LEU A 343 39.35 -8.64 21.58
C LEU A 343 40.78 -8.58 22.20
N THR A 344 40.99 -9.18 23.35
CA THR A 344 42.33 -9.25 23.99
C THR A 344 43.32 -10.02 23.12
N ARG A 345 42.92 -11.16 22.54
CA ARG A 345 43.80 -11.94 21.64
C ARG A 345 44.15 -11.15 20.39
N GLN A 346 43.15 -10.45 19.77
CA GLN A 346 43.39 -9.64 18.61
C GLN A 346 44.31 -8.45 18.90
N GLN A 347 44.11 -7.77 20.03
CA GLN A 347 44.98 -6.66 20.46
C GLN A 347 46.43 -7.13 20.69
N ASN A 348 46.64 -8.30 21.30
CA ASN A 348 47.96 -8.84 21.50
C ASN A 348 48.64 -9.24 20.19
N ALA A 349 47.88 -9.86 19.25
CA ALA A 349 48.39 -10.22 17.94
C ALA A 349 48.82 -8.95 17.14
N LEU A 350 48.05 -7.88 17.20
CA LEU A 350 48.40 -6.61 16.58
C LEU A 350 49.68 -6.00 17.19
N ARG A 351 49.82 -6.03 18.50
CA ARG A 351 51.02 -5.56 19.20
C ARG A 351 52.29 -6.36 18.85
N GLU A 352 52.16 -7.70 18.76
CA GLU A 352 53.26 -8.57 18.41
C GLU A 352 53.70 -8.45 16.96
N ALA A 353 52.77 -8.18 16.04
CA ALA A 353 53.05 -8.00 14.61
C ALA A 353 53.87 -6.75 14.29
N LYS A 354 54.12 -5.85 15.26
CA LYS A 354 54.82 -4.54 15.13
C LYS A 354 54.35 -3.63 14.00
N ASP A 355 53.25 -4.01 13.33
CA ASP A 355 52.73 -3.40 12.15
C ASP A 355 51.43 -2.58 12.41
N ALA A 356 51.00 -2.52 13.66
CA ALA A 356 49.77 -1.87 14.01
C ALA A 356 50.00 -0.37 14.19
N GLY A 357 49.30 0.41 13.40
CA GLY A 357 49.09 1.80 13.71
C GLY A 357 48.49 1.92 15.12
N LYS A 358 48.96 2.90 15.89
CA LYS A 358 48.45 3.15 17.27
C LYS A 358 46.91 3.21 17.29
N SER A 359 46.30 3.76 16.25
CA SER A 359 44.84 3.88 16.07
C SER A 359 44.11 2.55 16.20
N GLN A 360 44.64 1.45 15.65
CA GLN A 360 43.96 0.14 15.74
C GLN A 360 44.01 -0.46 17.15
N VAL A 361 45.13 -0.26 17.87
CA VAL A 361 45.26 -0.72 19.27
C VAL A 361 44.34 0.09 20.19
N ASP A 362 44.21 1.40 19.94
CA ASP A 362 43.33 2.31 20.68
C ASP A 362 41.87 1.98 20.42
N ALA A 363 41.50 1.69 19.16
CA ALA A 363 40.16 1.26 18.78
C ALA A 363 39.76 -0.06 19.46
N MET A 364 40.71 -1.03 19.56
CA MET A 364 40.46 -2.30 20.30
C MET A 364 40.27 -2.06 21.80
N THR A 365 40.98 -1.09 22.37
CA THR A 365 40.82 -0.72 23.78
C THR A 365 39.46 -0.10 24.03
N ALA A 366 39.01 0.81 23.17
CA ALA A 366 37.67 1.41 23.21
C ALA A 366 36.58 0.34 23.05
N ALA A 367 36.72 -0.56 22.07
CA ALA A 367 35.77 -1.64 21.86
C ALA A 367 35.63 -2.58 23.09
N ARG A 368 36.72 -2.82 23.82
CA ARG A 368 36.68 -3.60 25.08
C ARG A 368 35.91 -2.88 26.18
N ASP A 369 36.06 -1.55 26.30
CA ASP A 369 35.31 -0.75 27.25
C ASP A 369 33.80 -0.72 26.89
N ASP A 370 33.50 -0.57 25.62
CA ASP A 370 32.12 -0.59 25.11
C ASP A 370 31.41 -1.94 25.32
N VAL A 371 32.13 -3.07 25.15
CA VAL A 371 31.61 -4.42 25.49
C VAL A 371 31.37 -4.55 26.98
N GLN A 372 32.29 -4.08 27.81
CA GLN A 372 32.14 -4.15 29.26
C GLN A 372 30.97 -3.27 29.76
N SER A 373 30.76 -2.12 29.12
CA SER A 373 29.66 -1.21 29.40
C SER A 373 28.35 -1.60 28.70
N GLN A 374 28.34 -2.73 28.01
CA GLN A 374 27.18 -3.25 27.27
C GLN A 374 26.57 -2.24 26.29
N ARG A 375 27.39 -1.37 25.66
CA ARG A 375 26.91 -0.44 24.61
C ARG A 375 26.51 -1.14 23.33
N PHE A 376 27.14 -2.32 23.06
CA PHE A 376 26.79 -3.26 22.02
C PHE A 376 27.13 -4.70 22.41
N ILE A 377 26.64 -5.64 21.66
CA ILE A 377 26.98 -7.06 21.78
C ILE A 377 27.91 -7.44 20.65
N MET A 378 28.95 -8.21 20.91
CA MET A 378 29.79 -8.87 19.89
C MET A 378 29.13 -10.16 19.44
N GLY A 379 29.28 -10.47 18.15
CA GLY A 379 28.78 -11.73 17.60
C GLY A 379 29.56 -12.17 16.36
N TRP A 380 29.40 -13.44 16.00
CA TRP A 380 29.87 -13.97 14.72
C TRP A 380 28.87 -13.65 13.64
N HIS A 381 29.27 -12.86 12.67
CA HIS A 381 28.49 -12.46 11.51
C HIS A 381 28.94 -13.19 10.26
N HIS A 382 27.97 -13.55 9.42
CA HIS A 382 28.16 -14.09 8.08
C HIS A 382 27.17 -13.41 7.13
N ALA A 383 27.59 -13.15 5.91
CA ALA A 383 26.73 -12.61 4.85
C ALA A 383 27.04 -13.25 3.50
N THR A 384 26.02 -13.80 2.85
CA THR A 384 26.05 -14.32 1.49
C THR A 384 24.86 -13.83 0.68
N LEU A 385 25.10 -13.50 -0.59
CA LEU A 385 24.07 -13.14 -1.55
C LEU A 385 24.01 -14.21 -2.63
N HIS A 386 22.86 -14.89 -2.73
CA HIS A 386 22.56 -15.88 -3.75
C HIS A 386 21.72 -15.26 -4.85
N VAL A 387 22.23 -15.25 -6.08
CA VAL A 387 21.47 -14.83 -7.26
C VAL A 387 20.79 -16.04 -7.90
N TYR A 388 19.59 -15.86 -8.44
CA TYR A 388 18.85 -16.90 -9.18
C TYR A 388 18.83 -16.58 -10.66
N ALA A 389 18.78 -17.59 -11.55
CA ALA A 389 18.74 -17.41 -12.99
C ALA A 389 18.27 -18.69 -13.71
N ASP A 390 17.85 -18.55 -14.98
CA ASP A 390 17.40 -19.68 -15.82
C ASP A 390 18.57 -20.38 -16.55
N SER A 391 19.77 -19.80 -16.49
CA SER A 391 20.96 -20.39 -17.12
C SER A 391 22.24 -20.08 -16.33
N VAL A 392 23.25 -20.94 -16.48
CA VAL A 392 24.59 -20.77 -15.90
C VAL A 392 25.22 -19.43 -16.34
N LYS A 393 25.08 -19.06 -17.62
CA LYS A 393 25.66 -17.83 -18.17
C LYS A 393 25.03 -16.58 -17.52
N GLU A 394 23.71 -16.59 -17.34
CA GLU A 394 23.02 -15.49 -16.71
C GLU A 394 23.33 -15.43 -15.19
N ALA A 395 23.40 -16.57 -14.49
CA ALA A 395 23.80 -16.61 -13.08
C ALA A 395 25.20 -15.98 -12.88
N GLN A 396 26.16 -16.33 -13.73
CA GLN A 396 27.50 -15.74 -13.68
C GLN A 396 27.51 -14.24 -14.00
N LYS A 397 26.62 -13.76 -14.89
CA LYS A 397 26.45 -12.34 -15.19
C LYS A 397 25.85 -11.60 -13.97
N ARG A 398 24.81 -12.16 -13.35
CA ARG A 398 24.19 -11.59 -12.14
C ARG A 398 25.18 -11.55 -10.96
N VAL A 399 26.03 -12.57 -10.78
CA VAL A 399 27.12 -12.53 -9.78
C VAL A 399 28.08 -11.37 -10.01
N ARG A 400 28.46 -11.09 -11.27
CA ARG A 400 29.31 -9.92 -11.57
C ARG A 400 28.62 -8.61 -11.22
N LYS A 401 27.33 -8.46 -11.55
CA LYS A 401 26.51 -7.30 -11.15
C LYS A 401 26.42 -7.16 -9.62
N ALA A 402 26.14 -8.28 -8.91
CA ALA A 402 26.06 -8.30 -7.46
C ALA A 402 27.36 -7.84 -6.80
N ARG A 403 28.53 -8.27 -7.32
CA ARG A 403 29.81 -7.80 -6.80
C ARG A 403 30.05 -6.31 -7.00
N VAL A 404 29.57 -5.74 -8.12
CA VAL A 404 29.64 -4.28 -8.36
C VAL A 404 28.77 -3.53 -7.37
N LEU A 405 27.52 -3.98 -7.16
CA LEU A 405 26.60 -3.37 -6.20
C LEU A 405 27.13 -3.45 -4.76
N LEU A 406 27.64 -4.62 -4.33
CA LEU A 406 28.28 -4.76 -3.02
C LEU A 406 29.52 -3.85 -2.88
N GLY A 407 30.32 -3.68 -3.95
CA GLY A 407 31.41 -2.74 -3.97
C GLY A 407 30.95 -1.28 -3.80
N GLN A 408 29.80 -0.91 -4.37
CA GLN A 408 29.19 0.41 -4.16
C GLN A 408 28.65 0.60 -2.73
N CYS A 409 28.37 -0.51 -2.02
CA CYS A 409 28.06 -0.51 -0.59
C CYS A 409 29.34 -0.57 0.28
N ALA A 410 30.50 -0.21 -0.28
CA ALA A 410 31.82 -0.23 0.38
C ALA A 410 32.26 -1.60 0.95
N VAL A 411 31.72 -2.69 0.42
CA VAL A 411 32.03 -4.06 0.85
C VAL A 411 32.86 -4.78 -0.21
N VAL A 412 33.94 -5.44 0.19
CA VAL A 412 34.71 -6.31 -0.71
C VAL A 412 34.05 -7.70 -0.77
N ALA A 413 33.50 -8.01 -1.93
CA ALA A 413 32.78 -9.26 -2.15
C ALA A 413 33.55 -10.23 -3.08
N LYS A 414 33.48 -11.54 -2.78
CA LYS A 414 34.11 -12.60 -3.56
C LYS A 414 33.13 -13.74 -3.82
N GLY A 415 33.32 -14.46 -4.94
CA GLY A 415 32.59 -15.71 -5.19
C GLY A 415 32.96 -16.77 -4.16
N VAL A 416 31.99 -17.54 -3.72
CA VAL A 416 32.14 -18.54 -2.64
C VAL A 416 33.03 -19.72 -3.06
N GLY A 417 33.07 -20.07 -4.35
CA GLY A 417 33.91 -21.15 -4.88
C GLY A 417 33.52 -22.56 -4.33
N LEU A 418 34.49 -23.30 -3.83
CA LEU A 418 34.29 -24.68 -3.35
C LEU A 418 33.35 -24.81 -2.13
N ALA A 419 33.08 -23.69 -1.43
CA ALA A 419 32.15 -23.68 -0.29
C ALA A 419 30.69 -23.42 -0.70
N SER A 420 30.37 -23.42 -2.01
CA SER A 420 29.04 -23.09 -2.51
C SER A 420 27.93 -23.97 -1.95
N GLU A 421 28.15 -25.26 -1.78
CA GLU A 421 27.17 -26.16 -1.16
C GLU A 421 26.94 -25.79 0.32
N ALA A 422 27.97 -25.47 1.06
CA ALA A 422 27.86 -25.02 2.45
C ALA A 422 27.13 -23.68 2.54
N ALA A 423 27.47 -22.71 1.67
CA ALA A 423 26.79 -21.42 1.60
C ALA A 423 25.29 -21.56 1.25
N PHE A 424 24.95 -22.49 0.35
CA PHE A 424 23.57 -22.79 -0.02
C PHE A 424 22.75 -23.23 1.18
N TYR A 425 23.24 -24.22 1.95
CA TYR A 425 22.54 -24.68 3.13
C TYR A 425 22.70 -23.74 4.35
N ALA A 426 23.66 -22.81 4.34
CA ALA A 426 23.78 -21.75 5.33
C ALA A 426 22.64 -20.71 5.22
N MET A 427 21.90 -20.68 4.10
CA MET A 427 20.66 -19.90 4.01
C MET A 427 19.62 -20.34 5.04
N LEU A 428 19.61 -21.63 5.43
CA LEU A 428 18.66 -22.14 6.41
C LEU A 428 19.03 -21.69 7.84
N PRO A 429 18.12 -20.99 8.55
CA PRO A 429 18.32 -20.63 9.96
C PRO A 429 18.69 -21.86 10.82
N GLY A 430 19.72 -21.73 11.65
CA GLY A 430 20.24 -22.83 12.49
C GLY A 430 21.50 -23.50 11.91
N ASN A 431 21.85 -23.28 10.65
CA ASN A 431 23.02 -23.89 10.01
C ASN A 431 24.32 -23.07 10.19
N TYR A 432 24.56 -22.50 11.37
CA TYR A 432 25.72 -21.63 11.64
C TYR A 432 27.07 -22.30 11.38
N LYS A 433 27.16 -23.62 11.48
CA LYS A 433 28.40 -24.40 11.19
C LYS A 433 28.75 -24.46 9.69
N LEU A 434 27.77 -24.16 8.82
CA LEU A 434 27.95 -24.15 7.37
C LEU A 434 28.23 -22.75 6.83
N CYS A 435 28.12 -21.70 7.67
CA CYS A 435 28.39 -20.33 7.28
C CYS A 435 29.85 -20.15 6.86
N PRO A 436 30.14 -19.80 5.59
CA PRO A 436 31.51 -19.53 5.16
C PRO A 436 31.99 -18.18 5.73
N ARG A 437 33.25 -18.12 6.12
CA ARG A 437 33.98 -16.93 6.58
C ARG A 437 33.24 -16.09 7.63
N PRO A 438 32.87 -16.66 8.79
CA PRO A 438 32.26 -15.84 9.84
C PRO A 438 33.29 -14.82 10.36
N ALA A 439 32.85 -13.55 10.55
CA ALA A 439 33.65 -12.46 11.11
C ALA A 439 33.06 -11.98 12.43
N ALA A 440 33.90 -11.60 13.37
CA ALA A 440 33.45 -11.02 14.62
C ALA A 440 33.17 -9.52 14.42
N ILE A 441 31.92 -9.12 14.55
CA ILE A 441 31.49 -7.71 14.51
C ILE A 441 30.58 -7.40 15.71
N ASN A 442 30.27 -6.14 15.93
CA ASN A 442 29.32 -5.73 16.96
C ASN A 442 27.88 -5.67 16.43
N SER A 443 26.92 -5.60 17.33
CA SER A 443 25.48 -5.53 17.00
C SER A 443 25.11 -4.27 16.20
N TRP A 444 25.79 -3.15 16.45
CA TRP A 444 25.61 -1.91 15.69
C TRP A 444 25.95 -2.10 14.21
N ASN A 445 27.13 -2.66 13.93
CA ASN A 445 27.58 -2.92 12.57
C ASN A 445 26.71 -3.98 11.87
N PHE A 446 26.28 -5.04 12.60
CA PHE A 446 25.34 -6.02 12.04
C PHE A 446 24.06 -5.36 11.55
N LEU A 447 23.48 -4.48 12.36
CA LEU A 447 22.24 -3.77 12.00
C LEU A 447 22.43 -2.74 10.86
N CYS A 448 23.66 -2.22 10.64
CA CYS A 448 23.94 -1.42 9.45
C CYS A 448 23.74 -2.20 8.15
N PHE A 449 24.06 -3.51 8.16
CA PHE A 449 23.85 -4.42 7.04
C PHE A 449 22.43 -5.02 7.02
N ALA A 450 21.77 -5.15 8.18
CA ALA A 450 20.43 -5.71 8.34
C ALA A 450 19.46 -4.64 8.91
N SER A 451 19.31 -3.54 8.20
CA SER A 451 18.57 -2.36 8.67
C SER A 451 17.04 -2.53 8.63
N TYR A 452 16.54 -3.53 7.94
CA TYR A 452 15.11 -3.79 7.69
C TYR A 452 14.38 -2.58 7.07
N HIS A 453 15.12 -1.81 6.27
CA HIS A 453 14.55 -0.80 5.39
C HIS A 453 13.86 -1.47 4.20
N ASN A 454 12.86 -0.79 3.63
CA ASN A 454 12.14 -1.25 2.46
C ASN A 454 11.57 -0.05 1.69
N PHE A 455 11.02 -0.29 0.50
CA PHE A 455 10.16 0.67 -0.18
C PHE A 455 8.71 0.49 0.26
N MET A 456 7.91 1.54 0.19
CA MET A 456 6.48 1.46 0.41
C MET A 456 5.82 0.77 -0.79
N THR A 457 5.21 -0.39 -0.57
CA THR A 457 4.54 -1.15 -1.63
C THR A 457 3.03 -0.91 -1.70
N GLY A 458 2.40 -0.44 -0.62
CA GLY A 458 0.94 -0.35 -0.55
C GLY A 458 0.26 -1.73 -0.53
N LYS A 459 -1.07 -1.77 -0.61
CA LYS A 459 -1.86 -2.98 -0.48
C LYS A 459 -2.58 -3.34 -1.79
N PRO A 460 -2.30 -4.51 -2.41
CA PRO A 460 -2.86 -4.88 -3.70
C PRO A 460 -4.33 -5.29 -3.65
N GLN A 461 -4.80 -5.95 -2.57
CA GLN A 461 -6.11 -6.57 -2.44
C GLN A 461 -6.75 -6.27 -1.08
N ASN A 462 -8.06 -6.55 -0.93
CA ASN A 462 -8.81 -6.37 0.33
C ASN A 462 -8.78 -4.93 0.87
N ASN A 463 -8.72 -3.92 -0.02
CA ASN A 463 -8.92 -2.53 0.31
C ASN A 463 -10.40 -2.20 0.49
N PRO A 464 -10.78 -1.03 1.01
CA PRO A 464 -12.17 -0.68 1.23
C PRO A 464 -13.08 -0.86 0.01
N TRP A 465 -12.59 -0.55 -1.20
CA TRP A 465 -13.31 -0.73 -2.46
C TRP A 465 -12.96 -2.02 -3.22
N GLY A 466 -12.01 -2.81 -2.72
CA GLY A 466 -11.58 -4.07 -3.31
C GLY A 466 -10.08 -4.13 -3.59
N GLU A 467 -9.70 -4.26 -4.84
CA GLU A 467 -8.31 -4.22 -5.27
C GLU A 467 -7.71 -2.80 -5.24
N ALA A 468 -6.42 -2.66 -5.51
CA ALA A 468 -5.78 -1.36 -5.67
C ALA A 468 -6.37 -0.60 -6.86
N VAL A 469 -6.47 0.73 -6.75
CA VAL A 469 -6.92 1.60 -7.85
C VAL A 469 -6.00 1.46 -9.05
N THR A 470 -4.70 1.62 -8.81
CA THR A 470 -3.64 1.48 -9.81
C THR A 470 -2.33 1.13 -9.13
N VAL A 471 -1.27 0.95 -9.91
CA VAL A 471 0.09 0.71 -9.43
C VAL A 471 1.00 1.80 -9.96
N PHE A 472 1.68 2.50 -9.08
CA PHE A 472 2.76 3.41 -9.44
C PHE A 472 4.10 2.69 -9.40
N LYS A 473 5.14 3.29 -9.98
CA LYS A 473 6.53 2.86 -9.84
C LYS A 473 7.25 3.76 -8.84
N SER A 474 7.96 3.17 -7.87
CA SER A 474 8.91 3.89 -7.02
C SER A 474 10.24 4.10 -7.74
N GLN A 475 11.20 4.78 -7.09
CA GLN A 475 12.56 4.97 -7.63
C GLN A 475 13.29 3.65 -7.90
N GLY A 476 13.05 2.60 -7.10
CA GLY A 476 13.64 1.27 -7.29
C GLY A 476 12.83 0.34 -8.19
N ASP A 477 11.97 0.86 -9.08
CA ASP A 477 11.02 0.06 -9.89
C ASP A 477 10.09 -0.86 -9.06
N THR A 478 9.99 -0.59 -7.76
CA THR A 478 9.09 -1.32 -6.86
C THR A 478 7.65 -0.87 -7.10
N PRO A 479 6.67 -1.81 -7.19
CA PRO A 479 5.27 -1.46 -7.34
C PRO A 479 4.74 -0.78 -6.08
N VAL A 480 4.06 0.35 -6.26
CA VAL A 480 3.33 1.04 -5.20
C VAL A 480 1.85 0.95 -5.51
N PHE A 481 1.14 0.05 -4.85
CA PHE A 481 -0.29 -0.16 -5.01
C PHE A 481 -1.07 1.00 -4.38
N PHE A 482 -1.63 1.84 -5.22
CA PHE A 482 -2.35 3.04 -4.80
C PHE A 482 -3.79 2.71 -4.42
N ASN A 483 -4.23 3.28 -3.30
CA ASN A 483 -5.61 3.28 -2.84
C ASN A 483 -5.99 4.67 -2.33
N TRP A 484 -7.23 5.09 -2.58
CA TRP A 484 -7.74 6.34 -2.03
C TRP A 484 -7.76 6.33 -0.49
N HIS A 485 -8.18 5.20 0.07
CA HIS A 485 -8.33 5.03 1.51
C HIS A 485 -7.03 4.53 2.15
N VAL A 486 -6.78 4.98 3.38
CA VAL A 486 -5.71 4.41 4.20
C VAL A 486 -6.03 2.94 4.48
N SER A 487 -5.17 2.06 4.00
CA SER A 487 -5.32 0.62 4.17
C SER A 487 -3.97 0.02 4.51
N ARG A 488 -3.87 -0.59 5.70
CA ARG A 488 -2.66 -1.29 6.11
C ARG A 488 -2.63 -2.67 5.44
N MET A 489 -1.43 -3.18 5.14
CA MET A 489 -1.24 -4.44 4.43
C MET A 489 -2.06 -5.60 5.05
N ARG A 490 -2.15 -5.63 6.37
CA ARG A 490 -2.76 -6.73 7.14
C ARG A 490 -4.22 -6.53 7.52
N ASP A 491 -4.75 -5.30 7.38
CA ASP A 491 -6.11 -5.01 7.79
C ASP A 491 -7.10 -5.57 6.75
N LYS A 492 -8.10 -6.30 7.18
CA LYS A 492 -9.28 -6.59 6.35
C LYS A 492 -10.11 -5.32 6.28
N SER A 493 -9.97 -4.62 5.17
CA SER A 493 -10.56 -3.29 4.98
C SER A 493 -11.73 -3.28 4.02
N PHE A 494 -12.01 -4.38 3.31
CA PHE A 494 -13.09 -4.47 2.34
C PHE A 494 -14.45 -4.14 3.00
N GLY A 495 -15.20 -3.24 2.37
CA GLY A 495 -16.47 -2.75 2.91
C GLY A 495 -16.37 -1.77 4.10
N LYS A 496 -15.19 -1.55 4.68
CA LYS A 496 -14.96 -0.52 5.72
C LYS A 496 -14.86 0.86 5.06
N ARG A 497 -15.10 1.92 5.84
CA ARG A 497 -15.10 3.32 5.39
C ARG A 497 -14.04 4.17 6.11
N PRO A 498 -12.74 3.85 5.97
CA PRO A 498 -11.66 4.68 6.52
C PRO A 498 -11.55 6.01 5.76
N PRO A 499 -10.72 6.96 6.21
CA PRO A 499 -10.45 8.19 5.48
C PRO A 499 -9.91 7.91 4.07
N GLY A 500 -10.52 8.58 3.04
CA GLY A 500 -10.14 8.44 1.64
C GLY A 500 -10.05 9.77 0.90
N HIS A 501 -10.19 10.91 1.62
CA HIS A 501 -10.04 12.23 0.99
C HIS A 501 -8.59 12.47 0.60
N THR A 502 -8.38 13.03 -0.59
CA THR A 502 -7.07 13.20 -1.21
C THR A 502 -6.84 14.65 -1.61
N LEU A 503 -5.61 15.11 -1.44
CA LEU A 503 -5.11 16.41 -1.89
C LEU A 503 -4.02 16.20 -2.93
N ILE A 504 -4.15 16.83 -4.10
CA ILE A 504 -3.18 16.80 -5.20
C ILE A 504 -2.65 18.22 -5.40
N LEU A 505 -1.33 18.39 -5.27
CA LEU A 505 -0.67 19.69 -5.43
C LEU A 505 0.41 19.60 -6.52
N GLY A 506 0.54 20.64 -7.31
CA GLY A 506 1.59 20.75 -8.31
C GLY A 506 1.45 21.98 -9.18
N GLU A 507 2.58 22.53 -9.60
CA GLU A 507 2.64 23.67 -10.50
C GLU A 507 1.93 23.39 -11.84
N THR A 508 1.64 24.47 -12.57
CA THR A 508 1.14 24.40 -13.94
C THR A 508 2.15 23.62 -14.81
N GLY A 509 1.66 22.63 -15.54
CA GLY A 509 2.51 21.80 -16.41
C GLY A 509 3.21 20.64 -15.72
N ALA A 510 3.17 20.50 -14.37
CA ALA A 510 3.74 19.36 -13.64
C ALA A 510 3.03 18.02 -13.92
N GLY A 511 1.84 18.03 -14.55
CA GLY A 511 1.07 16.83 -14.88
C GLY A 511 -0.09 16.52 -13.91
N LYS A 512 -0.50 17.47 -13.11
CA LYS A 512 -1.60 17.36 -12.13
C LYS A 512 -2.88 16.79 -12.75
N THR A 513 -3.38 17.43 -13.84
CA THR A 513 -4.62 17.02 -14.52
C THR A 513 -4.49 15.62 -15.13
N THR A 514 -3.35 15.28 -15.72
CA THR A 514 -3.08 13.93 -16.26
C THR A 514 -3.13 12.86 -15.16
N LEU A 515 -2.47 13.10 -14.03
CA LEU A 515 -2.48 12.18 -12.88
C LEU A 515 -3.90 12.02 -12.33
N LEU A 516 -4.62 13.13 -12.17
CA LEU A 516 -6.00 13.15 -11.67
C LEU A 516 -6.93 12.34 -12.59
N ASN A 517 -6.93 12.65 -13.90
CA ASN A 517 -7.76 11.98 -14.90
C ASN A 517 -7.43 10.48 -15.01
N ALA A 518 -6.14 10.09 -14.90
CA ALA A 518 -5.73 8.69 -14.88
C ALA A 518 -6.30 7.94 -13.67
N LEU A 519 -6.22 8.54 -12.48
CA LEU A 519 -6.73 7.92 -11.24
C LEU A 519 -8.25 7.80 -11.24
N ILE A 520 -8.96 8.80 -11.78
CA ILE A 520 -10.42 8.74 -11.94
C ILE A 520 -10.79 7.62 -12.90
N THR A 521 -10.13 7.54 -14.06
CA THR A 521 -10.37 6.50 -15.06
C THR A 521 -10.15 5.11 -14.48
N GLN A 522 -9.06 4.88 -13.77
CA GLN A 522 -8.78 3.60 -13.10
C GLN A 522 -9.76 3.27 -11.97
N SER A 523 -10.41 4.28 -11.37
CA SER A 523 -11.41 4.07 -10.32
C SER A 523 -12.77 3.59 -10.87
N THR A 524 -13.01 3.69 -12.18
CA THR A 524 -14.30 3.28 -12.79
C THR A 524 -14.60 1.80 -12.63
N LYS A 525 -13.59 0.95 -12.41
CA LYS A 525 -13.76 -0.47 -12.08
C LYS A 525 -14.55 -0.73 -10.78
N PHE A 526 -14.65 0.26 -9.91
CA PHE A 526 -15.44 0.18 -8.69
C PHE A 526 -16.86 0.72 -8.84
N ASP A 527 -17.25 1.12 -10.06
CA ASP A 527 -18.55 1.71 -10.41
C ASP A 527 -18.98 2.86 -9.49
N PRO A 528 -18.13 3.88 -9.20
CA PRO A 528 -18.53 5.02 -8.42
C PRO A 528 -19.38 5.97 -9.24
N LEU A 529 -20.25 6.74 -8.57
CA LEU A 529 -20.87 7.91 -9.14
C LEU A 529 -19.89 9.10 -8.99
N ILE A 530 -19.46 9.67 -10.13
CA ILE A 530 -18.39 10.66 -10.20
C ILE A 530 -18.95 12.03 -10.52
N PHE A 531 -18.54 13.05 -9.76
CA PHE A 531 -18.88 14.46 -9.97
C PHE A 531 -17.61 15.29 -10.08
N CYS A 532 -17.37 15.89 -11.25
CA CYS A 532 -16.21 16.72 -11.55
C CYS A 532 -16.60 18.20 -11.59
N PHE A 533 -15.99 18.98 -10.72
CA PHE A 533 -16.04 20.45 -10.73
C PHE A 533 -14.71 20.91 -11.35
N ASP A 534 -14.79 21.35 -12.61
CA ASP A 534 -13.64 21.53 -13.50
C ASP A 534 -13.39 23.00 -13.80
N LYS A 535 -12.16 23.33 -14.16
CA LYS A 535 -11.73 24.60 -14.68
C LYS A 535 -11.03 24.41 -16.02
N ASP A 536 -11.24 25.29 -16.96
CA ASP A 536 -10.60 25.30 -18.29
C ASP A 536 -10.84 24.02 -19.11
N ARG A 537 -11.92 23.27 -18.83
CA ARG A 537 -12.32 22.03 -19.53
C ARG A 537 -11.29 20.91 -19.49
N GLY A 538 -10.41 20.92 -18.48
CA GLY A 538 -9.32 19.94 -18.34
C GLY A 538 -9.78 18.49 -18.15
N MET A 539 -10.99 18.28 -17.62
CA MET A 539 -11.56 16.94 -17.43
C MET A 539 -12.55 16.55 -18.54
N MET A 540 -12.88 17.44 -19.47
CA MET A 540 -13.90 17.22 -20.50
C MET A 540 -13.61 15.97 -21.35
N PRO A 541 -12.40 15.78 -21.94
CA PRO A 541 -12.13 14.60 -22.74
C PRO A 541 -12.27 13.29 -21.97
N MET A 542 -11.82 13.27 -20.70
CA MET A 542 -11.93 12.11 -19.83
C MET A 542 -13.40 11.81 -19.48
N VAL A 543 -14.19 12.79 -19.03
CA VAL A 543 -15.60 12.60 -18.70
C VAL A 543 -16.39 12.09 -19.90
N ALA A 544 -16.17 12.68 -21.10
CA ALA A 544 -16.83 12.26 -22.32
C ALA A 544 -16.43 10.83 -22.74
N SER A 545 -15.15 10.46 -22.64
CA SER A 545 -14.67 9.11 -23.00
C SER A 545 -15.15 8.01 -22.02
N LEU A 546 -15.52 8.40 -20.81
CA LEU A 546 -16.19 7.53 -19.84
C LEU A 546 -17.72 7.47 -20.05
N GLY A 547 -18.25 8.01 -21.17
CA GLY A 547 -19.68 8.07 -21.43
C GLY A 547 -20.43 8.96 -20.44
N GLY A 548 -19.75 9.89 -19.80
CA GLY A 548 -20.31 10.84 -18.86
C GLY A 548 -20.97 12.03 -19.52
N LYS A 549 -21.68 12.83 -18.74
CA LYS A 549 -22.31 14.08 -19.17
C LYS A 549 -21.48 15.27 -18.70
N TYR A 550 -20.91 16.02 -19.63
CA TYR A 550 -20.17 17.24 -19.36
C TYR A 550 -20.94 18.47 -19.83
N ARG A 551 -20.99 19.51 -18.99
CA ARG A 551 -21.66 20.79 -19.30
C ARG A 551 -20.71 21.95 -19.08
N VAL A 552 -20.53 22.76 -20.10
CA VAL A 552 -19.89 24.07 -19.98
C VAL A 552 -20.96 25.07 -19.53
N LEU A 553 -20.79 25.67 -18.36
CA LEU A 553 -21.70 26.67 -17.83
C LEU A 553 -21.16 28.08 -18.20
N ARG A 554 -21.95 28.88 -18.89
CA ARG A 554 -21.57 30.24 -19.30
C ARG A 554 -22.54 31.26 -18.73
N GLU A 555 -22.00 32.40 -18.38
CA GLU A 555 -22.82 33.51 -17.93
C GLU A 555 -23.80 33.97 -19.05
N GLY A 556 -25.06 34.14 -18.70
CA GLY A 556 -26.12 34.53 -19.68
C GLY A 556 -26.74 33.36 -20.45
N GLU A 557 -26.15 32.16 -20.48
CA GLU A 557 -26.70 30.97 -21.14
C GLU A 557 -27.62 30.17 -20.21
N PRO A 558 -28.81 29.69 -20.65
CA PRO A 558 -29.70 28.89 -19.81
C PRO A 558 -29.04 27.61 -19.29
N THR A 559 -28.99 27.45 -17.99
CA THR A 559 -28.39 26.25 -17.36
C THR A 559 -29.28 25.02 -17.41
N GLY A 560 -30.58 25.17 -17.63
CA GLY A 560 -31.56 24.10 -17.46
C GLY A 560 -31.82 23.73 -15.98
N PHE A 561 -31.45 24.57 -15.02
CA PHE A 561 -31.74 24.33 -13.61
C PHE A 561 -33.02 24.99 -13.18
N GLN A 562 -33.90 24.25 -12.50
CA GLN A 562 -35.16 24.76 -11.98
C GLN A 562 -35.41 24.20 -10.57
N PRO A 563 -34.84 24.83 -9.53
CA PRO A 563 -34.92 24.33 -8.16
C PRO A 563 -36.33 24.15 -7.64
N ALA A 564 -37.30 24.99 -8.08
CA ALA A 564 -38.67 24.92 -7.65
C ALA A 564 -39.44 23.68 -8.14
N GLN A 565 -38.91 22.99 -9.16
CA GLN A 565 -39.46 21.73 -9.70
C GLN A 565 -38.87 20.48 -9.04
N MET A 566 -37.95 20.59 -8.08
CA MET A 566 -37.51 19.44 -7.31
C MET A 566 -38.66 18.72 -6.59
N PRO A 567 -38.60 17.42 -6.36
CA PRO A 567 -39.62 16.69 -5.57
C PRO A 567 -39.95 17.38 -4.24
N VAL A 568 -41.20 17.41 -3.87
CA VAL A 568 -41.68 18.11 -2.66
C VAL A 568 -41.34 17.29 -1.42
N THR A 569 -40.17 17.53 -0.86
CA THR A 569 -39.72 16.98 0.43
C THR A 569 -39.34 18.12 1.38
N LYS A 570 -39.42 17.88 2.70
CA LYS A 570 -38.99 18.89 3.69
C LYS A 570 -37.57 19.42 3.43
N ALA A 571 -36.65 18.54 3.00
CA ALA A 571 -35.26 18.90 2.71
C ALA A 571 -35.16 19.78 1.45
N ASN A 572 -35.86 19.43 0.35
CA ASN A 572 -35.83 20.18 -0.89
C ASN A 572 -36.47 21.57 -0.70
N VAL A 573 -37.63 21.65 -0.07
CA VAL A 573 -38.29 22.92 0.23
C VAL A 573 -37.40 23.83 1.10
N ALA A 574 -36.78 23.29 2.15
CA ALA A 574 -35.84 24.05 2.99
C ALA A 574 -34.62 24.55 2.19
N ASN A 575 -34.12 23.73 1.26
CA ASN A 575 -32.99 24.10 0.40
C ASN A 575 -33.39 25.24 -0.57
N VAL A 576 -34.55 25.14 -1.22
CA VAL A 576 -35.05 26.22 -2.12
C VAL A 576 -35.27 27.54 -1.34
N LYS A 577 -35.83 27.49 -0.12
CA LYS A 577 -35.93 28.67 0.76
C LYS A 577 -34.55 29.29 0.99
N ARG A 578 -33.54 28.49 1.35
CA ARG A 578 -32.20 29.01 1.55
C ARG A 578 -31.55 29.52 0.26
N LEU A 579 -31.77 28.86 -0.89
CA LEU A 579 -31.25 29.27 -2.18
C LEU A 579 -31.82 30.66 -2.55
N VAL A 580 -33.15 30.85 -2.47
CA VAL A 580 -33.79 32.15 -2.76
C VAL A 580 -33.29 33.23 -1.79
N GLN A 581 -33.11 32.90 -0.52
CA GLN A 581 -32.48 33.77 0.47
C GLN A 581 -31.07 34.18 0.06
N VAL A 582 -30.22 33.24 -0.37
CA VAL A 582 -28.85 33.54 -0.79
C VAL A 582 -28.84 34.42 -2.05
N CYS A 583 -29.73 34.19 -2.99
CA CYS A 583 -29.90 35.10 -4.17
C CYS A 583 -30.19 36.55 -3.73
N ALA A 584 -31.11 36.74 -2.80
CA ALA A 584 -31.43 38.08 -2.30
C ALA A 584 -30.27 38.70 -1.46
N GLU A 585 -29.61 37.88 -0.62
CA GLU A 585 -28.44 38.30 0.17
C GLU A 585 -27.27 38.70 -0.74
N THR A 586 -27.07 38.02 -1.86
CA THR A 586 -26.04 38.34 -2.86
C THR A 586 -26.36 39.71 -3.52
N THR A 587 -27.58 39.95 -3.95
CA THR A 587 -27.98 41.24 -4.57
C THR A 587 -27.90 42.38 -3.55
N LYS A 588 -28.29 42.13 -2.29
CA LYS A 588 -28.20 43.11 -1.18
C LYS A 588 -26.76 43.38 -0.73
N ASN A 589 -25.85 42.47 -1.04
CA ASN A 589 -24.47 42.43 -0.47
C ASN A 589 -24.47 42.42 1.07
N GLY A 590 -25.37 41.61 1.67
CA GLY A 590 -25.48 41.50 3.11
C GLY A 590 -26.69 40.67 3.58
N PRO A 591 -26.82 40.43 4.89
CA PRO A 591 -27.88 39.58 5.44
C PRO A 591 -29.27 40.21 5.27
N LEU A 592 -30.27 39.33 5.13
CA LEU A 592 -31.67 39.75 5.12
C LEU A 592 -32.24 39.93 6.52
N GLU A 593 -33.28 40.82 6.60
CA GLU A 593 -34.08 40.98 7.81
C GLU A 593 -34.91 39.71 8.11
N PRO A 594 -35.15 39.36 9.39
CA PRO A 594 -35.94 38.19 9.75
C PRO A 594 -37.37 38.16 9.09
N LEU A 595 -37.95 39.33 8.87
CA LEU A 595 -39.25 39.44 8.18
C LEU A 595 -39.15 38.99 6.71
N ASP A 596 -38.07 39.36 6.01
CA ASP A 596 -37.88 38.99 4.61
C ASP A 596 -37.61 37.52 4.45
N VAL A 597 -36.83 36.93 5.37
CA VAL A 597 -36.63 35.45 5.43
C VAL A 597 -37.96 34.72 5.59
N LYS A 598 -38.88 35.25 6.43
CA LYS A 598 -40.22 34.67 6.62
C LYS A 598 -41.05 34.80 5.32
N ARG A 599 -41.02 35.95 4.67
CA ARG A 599 -41.73 36.19 3.39
C ARG A 599 -41.28 35.26 2.28
N ILE A 600 -39.97 35.04 2.15
CA ILE A 600 -39.41 34.04 1.24
C ILE A 600 -39.94 32.64 1.58
N SER A 601 -39.93 32.26 2.87
CA SER A 601 -40.44 30.98 3.31
C SER A 601 -41.89 30.73 2.93
N GLU A 602 -42.77 31.74 3.14
CA GLU A 602 -44.18 31.68 2.79
C GLU A 602 -44.41 31.57 1.27
N ALA A 603 -43.64 32.33 0.45
CA ALA A 603 -43.73 32.27 -1.01
C ALA A 603 -43.32 30.91 -1.57
N VAL A 604 -42.18 30.33 -1.07
CA VAL A 604 -41.70 29.00 -1.48
C VAL A 604 -42.68 27.90 -1.06
N ASP A 605 -43.24 27.98 0.16
CA ASP A 605 -44.25 27.02 0.61
C ASP A 605 -45.52 27.13 -0.28
N HIS A 606 -45.94 28.32 -0.65
CA HIS A 606 -47.08 28.48 -1.54
C HIS A 606 -46.85 27.87 -2.93
N VAL A 607 -45.67 28.07 -3.53
CA VAL A 607 -45.38 27.58 -4.89
C VAL A 607 -45.14 26.06 -4.88
N MET A 608 -44.44 25.55 -3.88
CA MET A 608 -44.03 24.14 -3.89
C MET A 608 -45.03 23.20 -3.19
N THR A 609 -45.67 23.65 -2.08
CA THR A 609 -46.40 22.73 -1.19
C THR A 609 -47.92 22.89 -1.19
N SER A 610 -48.44 24.06 -1.65
CA SER A 610 -49.89 24.34 -1.60
C SER A 610 -50.73 23.47 -2.54
N GLY A 611 -50.14 22.88 -3.57
CA GLY A 611 -50.88 22.19 -4.63
C GLY A 611 -51.61 23.11 -5.63
N LEU A 612 -51.56 24.41 -5.43
CA LEU A 612 -52.23 25.38 -6.29
C LEU A 612 -51.46 25.73 -7.56
N VAL A 613 -50.12 25.58 -7.53
CA VAL A 613 -49.22 25.82 -8.65
C VAL A 613 -48.86 24.49 -9.31
N PRO A 614 -49.29 24.26 -10.58
CA PRO A 614 -48.88 23.08 -11.34
C PRO A 614 -47.37 22.95 -11.42
N HIS A 615 -46.86 21.71 -11.48
CA HIS A 615 -45.40 21.43 -11.46
C HIS A 615 -44.61 22.19 -12.52
N GLU A 616 -45.14 22.26 -13.74
CA GLU A 616 -44.52 22.96 -14.91
C GLU A 616 -44.46 24.47 -14.73
N LEU A 617 -45.29 25.04 -13.86
CA LEU A 617 -45.32 26.47 -13.57
C LEU A 617 -44.56 26.87 -12.31
N ARG A 618 -43.96 25.91 -11.63
CA ARG A 618 -43.11 26.19 -10.48
C ARG A 618 -41.76 26.70 -10.93
N THR A 619 -41.66 28.02 -11.05
CA THR A 619 -40.48 28.74 -11.52
C THR A 619 -39.97 29.71 -10.45
N PHE A 620 -38.70 30.15 -10.59
CA PHE A 620 -38.17 31.19 -9.71
C PHE A 620 -39.00 32.46 -9.76
N THR A 621 -39.41 32.90 -10.94
CA THR A 621 -40.34 34.04 -11.14
C THR A 621 -41.67 33.79 -10.42
N ALA A 622 -42.21 32.56 -10.41
CA ALA A 622 -43.44 32.25 -9.67
C ALA A 622 -43.24 32.45 -8.16
N ILE A 623 -42.11 32.04 -7.58
CA ILE A 623 -41.81 32.32 -6.18
C ILE A 623 -41.80 33.83 -5.89
N VAL A 624 -41.10 34.61 -6.72
CA VAL A 624 -40.98 36.05 -6.52
C VAL A 624 -42.35 36.77 -6.62
N ARG A 625 -43.21 36.35 -7.56
CA ARG A 625 -44.57 36.85 -7.69
C ARG A 625 -45.49 36.58 -6.48
N HIS A 626 -45.21 35.48 -5.75
CA HIS A 626 -46.01 35.10 -4.57
C HIS A 626 -45.42 35.60 -3.23
N ILE A 627 -44.41 36.47 -3.26
CA ILE A 627 -43.89 37.11 -2.05
C ILE A 627 -44.93 38.01 -1.44
N PRO A 628 -45.38 37.79 -0.21
CA PRO A 628 -46.36 38.64 0.44
C PRO A 628 -45.88 40.09 0.56
N ARG A 629 -46.75 41.05 0.23
CA ARG A 629 -46.43 42.50 0.40
C ARG A 629 -46.54 42.88 1.90
N PRO A 630 -45.60 43.70 2.43
CA PRO A 630 -45.71 44.17 3.81
C PRO A 630 -46.93 45.05 3.96
N ALA A 631 -47.62 44.95 5.11
CA ALA A 631 -48.86 45.73 5.40
C ALA A 631 -48.58 47.24 5.53
N ARG A 632 -47.35 47.66 5.78
CA ARG A 632 -46.90 49.06 5.78
C ARG A 632 -45.52 49.15 5.15
N VAL A 633 -45.36 49.99 4.15
CA VAL A 633 -44.08 50.36 3.54
C VAL A 633 -43.66 51.68 4.22
N SER A 634 -42.57 51.68 5.00
CA SER A 634 -41.89 52.87 5.45
C SER A 634 -41.10 53.44 4.30
N ALA A 635 -41.12 54.77 4.15
CA ALA A 635 -40.46 55.50 3.04
C ALA A 635 -38.93 55.40 3.06
N GLU A 636 -38.33 54.70 4.09
CA GLU A 636 -36.90 54.46 4.29
C GLU A 636 -36.46 53.05 3.90
N ASP A 637 -37.36 52.12 3.57
CA ASP A 637 -37.01 50.79 3.03
C ASP A 637 -36.62 50.94 1.54
N SER A 638 -35.37 51.26 1.33
CA SER A 638 -34.83 51.67 0.00
C SER A 638 -34.65 50.52 -1.00
N SER A 639 -34.97 49.27 -0.67
CA SER A 639 -35.11 48.20 -1.64
C SER A 639 -36.12 47.15 -1.18
N SER A 640 -37.20 47.00 -1.93
CA SER A 640 -38.21 45.94 -1.71
C SER A 640 -37.55 44.56 -1.92
N LEU A 641 -37.87 43.56 -1.09
CA LEU A 641 -37.41 42.18 -1.27
C LEU A 641 -37.64 41.68 -2.70
N VAL A 642 -38.74 42.11 -3.34
CA VAL A 642 -39.02 41.76 -4.74
C VAL A 642 -37.97 42.36 -5.67
N GLU A 643 -37.51 43.61 -5.42
CA GLU A 643 -36.47 44.26 -6.22
C GLU A 643 -35.10 43.54 -6.08
N LEU A 644 -34.77 43.04 -4.90
CA LEU A 644 -33.56 42.26 -4.67
C LEU A 644 -33.57 40.91 -5.41
N LEU A 645 -34.75 40.33 -5.62
CA LEU A 645 -34.89 39.03 -6.32
C LEU A 645 -35.20 39.18 -7.81
N MET A 646 -35.59 40.39 -8.27
CA MET A 646 -35.91 40.63 -9.67
C MET A 646 -34.78 40.29 -10.65
N PRO A 647 -33.49 40.53 -10.37
CA PRO A 647 -32.40 40.14 -11.26
C PRO A 647 -32.37 38.66 -11.56
N TRP A 648 -32.87 37.79 -10.67
CA TRP A 648 -32.87 36.35 -10.79
C TRP A 648 -34.09 35.77 -11.53
N CYS A 649 -35.03 36.62 -11.95
CA CYS A 649 -36.23 36.22 -12.69
C CYS A 649 -35.96 36.05 -14.19
N HIS A 650 -36.81 35.29 -14.86
CA HIS A 650 -36.75 35.05 -16.30
C HIS A 650 -36.57 36.34 -17.13
N GLY A 651 -35.62 36.32 -18.08
CA GLY A 651 -35.28 37.44 -18.93
C GLY A 651 -34.59 38.62 -18.23
N LYS A 652 -34.12 38.45 -16.98
CA LYS A 652 -33.28 39.38 -16.23
C LYS A 652 -31.86 38.90 -16.13
N GLU A 653 -31.00 39.71 -15.51
CA GLU A 653 -29.54 39.56 -15.43
C GLU A 653 -29.08 38.15 -15.09
N HIS A 654 -29.64 37.51 -14.04
CA HIS A 654 -29.29 36.17 -13.58
C HIS A 654 -30.42 35.15 -13.79
N GLY A 655 -31.46 35.46 -14.54
CA GLY A 655 -32.62 34.58 -14.76
C GLY A 655 -32.27 33.26 -15.47
N TRP A 656 -31.24 33.30 -16.30
CA TRP A 656 -30.70 32.13 -17.01
C TRP A 656 -30.25 31.02 -16.05
N LEU A 657 -29.93 31.34 -14.79
CA LEU A 657 -29.37 30.39 -13.82
C LEU A 657 -30.46 29.43 -13.29
N PHE A 658 -31.58 29.94 -12.73
CA PHE A 658 -32.56 29.13 -12.00
C PHE A 658 -34.01 29.26 -12.49
N ASP A 659 -34.25 30.07 -13.49
CA ASP A 659 -35.60 30.30 -14.01
C ASP A 659 -35.80 29.71 -15.42
N ASN A 660 -35.45 28.42 -15.52
CA ASN A 660 -35.58 27.64 -16.75
C ASN A 660 -36.95 26.94 -16.83
N PRO A 661 -37.42 26.55 -18.02
CA PRO A 661 -38.73 25.89 -18.17
C PRO A 661 -38.87 24.58 -17.46
N ARG A 662 -37.75 23.80 -17.38
CA ARG A 662 -37.71 22.49 -16.73
C ARG A 662 -36.40 22.30 -15.97
N ASP A 663 -36.42 21.46 -14.90
CA ASP A 663 -35.21 21.02 -14.26
C ASP A 663 -34.62 19.82 -15.01
N GLU A 664 -33.54 20.07 -15.75
CA GLU A 664 -32.83 19.06 -16.56
C GLU A 664 -31.73 18.33 -15.77
N LEU A 665 -31.47 18.71 -14.50
CA LEU A 665 -30.42 18.11 -13.71
C LEU A 665 -30.87 16.76 -13.16
N ASN A 666 -30.44 15.69 -13.85
CA ASN A 666 -30.74 14.31 -13.48
C ASN A 666 -29.44 13.48 -13.40
N PHE A 667 -29.25 12.77 -12.28
CA PHE A 667 -28.07 11.96 -11.99
C PHE A 667 -28.33 10.44 -12.12
N SER A 668 -29.42 10.04 -12.74
CA SER A 668 -29.75 8.63 -12.93
C SER A 668 -29.30 8.07 -14.29
N THR A 669 -28.86 8.93 -15.21
CA THR A 669 -28.61 8.57 -16.62
C THR A 669 -27.17 8.18 -16.92
N HIS A 670 -26.21 8.68 -16.16
CA HIS A 670 -24.77 8.46 -16.35
C HIS A 670 -24.10 8.17 -15.01
N ARG A 671 -22.87 7.67 -15.05
CA ARG A 671 -22.06 7.45 -13.84
C ARG A 671 -21.02 8.55 -13.62
N CYS A 672 -20.78 9.40 -14.61
CA CYS A 672 -19.84 10.51 -14.53
C CYS A 672 -20.52 11.81 -15.00
N TYR A 673 -20.40 12.86 -14.20
CA TYR A 673 -20.91 14.19 -14.49
C TYR A 673 -19.80 15.22 -14.29
N GLY A 674 -19.65 16.14 -15.24
CA GLY A 674 -18.69 17.24 -15.17
C GLY A 674 -19.33 18.59 -15.45
N TRP A 675 -18.83 19.62 -14.79
CA TRP A 675 -19.18 21.01 -15.04
C TRP A 675 -17.92 21.83 -15.20
N ASP A 676 -17.83 22.55 -16.34
CA ASP A 676 -16.88 23.64 -16.47
C ASP A 676 -17.41 24.86 -15.77
N LEU A 677 -16.66 25.37 -14.81
CA LEU A 677 -17.00 26.49 -13.95
C LEU A 677 -16.05 27.68 -14.15
N THR A 678 -15.30 27.71 -15.24
CA THR A 678 -14.25 28.72 -15.52
C THR A 678 -14.77 30.15 -15.34
N GLU A 679 -15.95 30.46 -15.86
CA GLU A 679 -16.53 31.80 -15.76
C GLU A 679 -17.04 32.17 -14.35
N PHE A 680 -17.12 31.19 -13.43
CA PHE A 680 -17.56 31.38 -12.03
C PHE A 680 -16.44 31.38 -11.01
N VAL A 681 -15.23 31.31 -11.46
CA VAL A 681 -14.05 31.41 -10.62
C VAL A 681 -13.61 32.89 -10.55
N ALA A 682 -13.19 33.33 -9.37
CA ALA A 682 -12.64 34.67 -9.23
C ALA A 682 -11.29 34.76 -9.95
N GLU A 683 -11.13 35.73 -10.82
CA GLU A 683 -9.81 36.11 -11.33
C GLU A 683 -9.05 36.91 -10.27
N ASP A 684 -7.71 36.85 -10.31
CA ASP A 684 -6.86 37.56 -9.35
C ASP A 684 -7.18 39.04 -9.25
N GLY A 685 -7.57 39.46 -8.05
CA GLY A 685 -7.90 40.86 -7.73
C GLY A 685 -9.30 41.31 -8.18
N GLN A 686 -10.14 40.38 -8.72
CA GLN A 686 -11.53 40.70 -9.06
C GLN A 686 -12.52 40.02 -8.10
N PRO A 687 -13.68 40.64 -7.81
CA PRO A 687 -14.71 39.95 -7.04
C PRO A 687 -15.29 38.79 -7.84
N ALA A 688 -15.61 37.72 -7.14
CA ALA A 688 -16.26 36.57 -7.77
C ALA A 688 -17.64 36.96 -8.35
N PRO A 689 -18.07 36.35 -9.50
CA PRO A 689 -19.38 36.58 -10.08
C PRO A 689 -20.51 36.36 -9.07
N ALA A 690 -21.53 37.20 -9.07
CA ALA A 690 -22.66 37.10 -8.15
C ALA A 690 -23.36 35.73 -8.22
N ALA A 691 -23.40 35.12 -9.38
CA ALA A 691 -24.02 33.83 -9.64
C ALA A 691 -23.25 32.63 -8.99
N ARG A 692 -21.96 32.78 -8.63
CA ARG A 692 -21.11 31.69 -8.10
C ARG A 692 -21.67 30.98 -6.87
N THR A 693 -21.96 31.73 -5.82
CA THR A 693 -22.40 31.15 -4.55
C THR A 693 -23.76 30.44 -4.67
N PRO A 694 -24.80 31.02 -5.28
CA PRO A 694 -26.08 30.33 -5.52
C PRO A 694 -25.92 29.08 -6.40
N LEU A 695 -25.15 29.18 -7.50
CA LEU A 695 -24.85 28.06 -8.40
C LEU A 695 -24.23 26.88 -7.67
N MET A 696 -23.11 27.14 -7.00
CA MET A 696 -22.38 26.09 -6.27
C MET A 696 -23.20 25.49 -5.12
N MET A 697 -23.95 26.34 -4.40
CA MET A 697 -24.85 25.84 -3.36
C MET A 697 -25.89 24.87 -3.91
N TYR A 698 -26.49 25.18 -5.09
CA TYR A 698 -27.46 24.29 -5.73
C TYR A 698 -26.82 22.99 -6.22
N LEU A 699 -25.69 23.04 -6.95
CA LEU A 699 -24.99 21.88 -7.45
C LEU A 699 -24.53 20.97 -6.30
N MET A 700 -23.88 21.53 -5.28
CA MET A 700 -23.45 20.76 -4.09
C MET A 700 -24.64 20.10 -3.36
N TYR A 701 -25.77 20.79 -3.28
CA TYR A 701 -26.96 20.20 -2.67
C TYR A 701 -27.49 19.02 -3.48
N ARG A 702 -27.58 19.14 -4.80
CA ARG A 702 -28.04 18.07 -5.71
C ARG A 702 -27.11 16.87 -5.69
N VAL A 703 -25.79 17.10 -5.72
CA VAL A 703 -24.77 16.05 -5.58
C VAL A 703 -24.88 15.36 -4.22
N ARG A 704 -25.09 16.13 -3.15
CA ARG A 704 -25.21 15.59 -1.82
C ARG A 704 -26.42 14.67 -1.64
N GLN A 705 -27.49 14.86 -2.38
CA GLN A 705 -28.65 13.94 -2.37
C GLN A 705 -28.29 12.54 -2.84
N GLN A 706 -27.21 12.39 -3.62
CA GLN A 706 -26.72 11.09 -4.08
C GLN A 706 -25.86 10.38 -3.04
N ILE A 707 -25.43 11.06 -1.98
CA ILE A 707 -24.56 10.53 -0.93
C ILE A 707 -25.43 9.91 0.18
N ASN A 708 -25.93 8.72 -0.06
CA ASN A 708 -26.85 8.01 0.84
C ASN A 708 -26.27 6.72 1.46
N GLY A 709 -25.03 6.38 1.09
CA GLY A 709 -24.33 5.17 1.59
C GLY A 709 -24.69 3.87 0.85
N THR A 710 -25.57 3.91 -0.18
CA THR A 710 -25.92 2.76 -1.00
C THR A 710 -25.00 2.57 -2.21
N GLN A 711 -24.27 3.61 -2.59
CA GLN A 711 -23.32 3.62 -3.70
C GLN A 711 -22.07 4.42 -3.34
N ARG A 712 -20.97 4.11 -4.01
CA ARG A 712 -19.71 4.85 -3.91
C ARG A 712 -19.83 6.18 -4.64
N VAL A 713 -19.35 7.26 -4.05
CA VAL A 713 -19.40 8.61 -4.64
C VAL A 713 -18.01 9.23 -4.62
N MET A 714 -17.60 9.81 -5.75
CA MET A 714 -16.39 10.61 -5.88
C MET A 714 -16.75 12.05 -6.23
N GLN A 715 -16.24 13.01 -5.46
CA GLN A 715 -16.30 14.43 -5.80
C GLN A 715 -14.88 14.92 -6.11
N VAL A 716 -14.70 15.37 -7.32
CA VAL A 716 -13.41 15.83 -7.86
C VAL A 716 -13.50 17.33 -8.08
N TRP A 717 -12.55 18.06 -7.50
CA TRP A 717 -12.49 19.51 -7.54
C TRP A 717 -11.15 19.95 -8.10
N ASP A 718 -11.14 20.45 -9.32
CA ASP A 718 -9.95 21.09 -9.89
C ASP A 718 -9.91 22.57 -9.50
N GLU A 719 -8.72 23.07 -9.21
CA GLU A 719 -8.48 24.42 -8.67
C GLU A 719 -9.40 24.76 -7.49
N PHE A 720 -9.59 23.79 -6.57
CA PHE A 720 -10.59 23.88 -5.50
C PHE A 720 -10.38 25.11 -4.59
N ALA A 721 -9.16 25.59 -4.46
CA ALA A 721 -8.82 26.76 -3.65
C ALA A 721 -9.59 28.02 -4.07
N GLN A 722 -9.92 28.12 -5.35
CA GLN A 722 -10.65 29.26 -5.90
C GLN A 722 -12.12 29.28 -5.47
N TYR A 723 -12.64 28.20 -4.90
CA TYR A 723 -14.00 28.13 -4.33
C TYR A 723 -14.02 28.40 -2.82
N LEU A 724 -12.85 28.58 -2.21
CA LEU A 724 -12.72 28.89 -0.79
C LEU A 724 -12.95 30.39 -0.52
N ASP A 725 -13.00 30.74 0.76
CA ASP A 725 -13.30 32.12 1.26
C ASP A 725 -14.70 32.62 1.03
N ASP A 726 -15.60 31.77 0.54
CA ASP A 726 -17.04 31.99 0.57
C ASP A 726 -17.63 31.33 1.84
N PRO A 727 -18.24 32.14 2.76
CA PRO A 727 -18.73 31.57 4.03
C PRO A 727 -19.79 30.48 3.88
N VAL A 728 -20.53 30.45 2.77
CA VAL A 728 -21.57 29.45 2.49
C VAL A 728 -20.88 28.16 2.00
N LEU A 729 -19.97 28.28 1.03
CA LEU A 729 -19.25 27.15 0.43
C LEU A 729 -18.30 26.50 1.45
N ASP A 730 -17.55 27.29 2.20
CA ASP A 730 -16.68 26.80 3.29
C ASP A 730 -17.42 25.92 4.28
N LYS A 731 -18.64 26.35 4.68
CA LYS A 731 -19.47 25.57 5.60
C LYS A 731 -19.96 24.26 5.00
N LEU A 732 -20.33 24.27 3.71
CA LEU A 732 -20.77 23.07 3.00
C LEU A 732 -19.63 22.07 2.82
N ILE A 733 -18.47 22.52 2.35
CA ILE A 733 -17.27 21.68 2.15
C ILE A 733 -16.80 21.11 3.50
N LYS A 734 -16.65 21.95 4.53
CA LYS A 734 -16.24 21.52 5.87
C LYS A 734 -17.17 20.46 6.48
N ARG A 735 -18.48 20.59 6.24
CA ARG A 735 -19.46 19.59 6.67
C ARG A 735 -19.32 18.31 5.88
N GLY A 736 -19.16 18.40 4.54
CA GLY A 736 -18.99 17.26 3.66
C GLY A 736 -17.79 16.41 4.08
N LEU A 737 -16.62 17.00 4.22
CA LEU A 737 -15.38 16.34 4.64
C LEU A 737 -15.53 15.55 5.95
N LYS A 738 -16.34 16.03 6.89
CA LYS A 738 -16.53 15.37 8.20
C LYS A 738 -17.58 14.26 8.19
N VAL A 739 -18.61 14.37 7.33
CA VAL A 739 -19.82 13.52 7.44
C VAL A 739 -19.92 12.54 6.28
N ASP A 740 -19.63 12.96 5.06
CA ASP A 740 -19.97 12.22 3.84
C ASP A 740 -19.13 10.96 3.66
N ARG A 741 -17.95 10.90 4.29
CA ARG A 741 -17.12 9.68 4.41
C ARG A 741 -17.91 8.48 4.93
N LYS A 742 -18.79 8.70 5.91
CA LYS A 742 -19.61 7.63 6.51
C LYS A 742 -20.59 7.01 5.50
N ASN A 743 -20.88 7.74 4.42
CA ASN A 743 -21.77 7.35 3.35
C ASN A 743 -21.00 6.98 2.07
N ASP A 744 -19.77 6.51 2.21
CA ASP A 744 -18.90 6.02 1.13
C ASP A 744 -18.63 7.09 0.03
N CYS A 745 -18.40 8.35 0.47
CA CYS A 745 -18.04 9.45 -0.39
C CYS A 745 -16.62 9.92 -0.11
N ILE A 746 -15.82 10.07 -1.17
CA ILE A 746 -14.48 10.65 -1.11
C ILE A 746 -14.44 11.98 -1.86
N TYR A 747 -13.62 12.90 -1.34
CA TYR A 747 -13.30 14.18 -1.96
C TYR A 747 -11.87 14.16 -2.46
N ILE A 748 -11.66 14.60 -3.68
CA ILE A 748 -10.36 14.73 -4.34
C ILE A 748 -10.22 16.19 -4.71
N PHE A 749 -9.27 16.88 -4.08
CA PHE A 749 -8.98 18.28 -4.30
C PHE A 749 -7.68 18.42 -5.04
N ALA A 750 -7.68 19.17 -6.11
CA ALA A 750 -6.49 19.56 -6.86
C ALA A 750 -6.31 21.07 -6.82
N THR A 751 -5.09 21.57 -6.63
CA THR A 751 -4.74 22.99 -6.71
C THR A 751 -3.26 23.16 -7.04
N GLN A 752 -2.86 24.36 -7.45
CA GLN A 752 -1.48 24.64 -7.86
C GLN A 752 -0.62 24.95 -6.63
N GLU A 753 -1.08 25.83 -5.76
CA GLU A 753 -0.33 26.27 -4.60
C GLU A 753 -0.97 25.85 -3.27
N PRO A 754 -0.15 25.41 -2.30
CA PRO A 754 -0.66 25.06 -0.98
C PRO A 754 -1.22 26.25 -0.22
N ASN A 755 -0.66 27.45 -0.41
CA ASN A 755 -1.09 28.68 0.30
C ASN A 755 -2.54 29.03 0.03
N ASP A 756 -3.00 28.89 -1.20
CA ASP A 756 -4.38 29.16 -1.56
C ASP A 756 -5.37 28.34 -0.73
N ALA A 757 -4.96 27.10 -0.41
CA ALA A 757 -5.75 26.22 0.42
C ALA A 757 -5.52 26.46 1.94
N LEU A 758 -4.27 26.69 2.36
CA LEU A 758 -3.87 26.78 3.77
C LEU A 758 -4.35 28.06 4.44
N ASP A 759 -4.30 29.16 3.73
CA ASP A 759 -4.72 30.50 4.22
C ASP A 759 -6.24 30.66 4.31
N SER A 760 -6.98 29.74 3.68
CA SER A 760 -8.44 29.74 3.76
C SER A 760 -8.96 29.42 5.18
N ARG A 761 -10.20 29.85 5.46
CA ARG A 761 -10.88 29.57 6.75
C ARG A 761 -11.01 28.09 7.07
N ILE A 762 -10.99 27.21 6.07
CA ILE A 762 -11.14 25.76 6.22
C ILE A 762 -9.84 24.99 5.94
N GLY A 763 -8.75 25.65 5.60
CA GLY A 763 -7.48 25.05 5.22
C GLY A 763 -6.98 23.97 6.20
N LYS A 764 -7.00 24.28 7.50
CA LYS A 764 -6.64 23.30 8.55
C LYS A 764 -7.53 22.03 8.50
N THR A 765 -8.81 22.19 8.16
CA THR A 765 -9.73 21.06 8.05
C THR A 765 -9.40 20.21 6.80
N VAL A 766 -9.12 20.85 5.67
CA VAL A 766 -8.72 20.16 4.42
C VAL A 766 -7.48 19.33 4.66
N VAL A 767 -6.41 19.93 5.21
CA VAL A 767 -5.14 19.24 5.50
C VAL A 767 -5.33 18.06 6.46
N GLN A 768 -6.19 18.19 7.48
CA GLN A 768 -6.45 17.13 8.46
C GLN A 768 -7.30 15.99 7.90
N GLN A 769 -8.25 16.28 7.01
CA GLN A 769 -9.17 15.28 6.48
C GLN A 769 -8.61 14.59 5.22
N CYS A 770 -7.76 15.28 4.44
CA CYS A 770 -7.05 14.70 3.30
C CYS A 770 -5.80 13.94 3.78
N VAL A 771 -6.01 12.70 4.18
CA VAL A 771 -4.94 11.82 4.69
C VAL A 771 -3.99 11.34 3.61
N THR A 772 -4.46 11.33 2.35
CA THR A 772 -3.66 11.05 1.16
C THR A 772 -3.26 12.34 0.49
N LYS A 773 -1.98 12.49 0.18
CA LYS A 773 -1.42 13.64 -0.53
C LYS A 773 -0.56 13.14 -1.69
N LEU A 774 -0.76 13.73 -2.87
CA LEU A 774 0.05 13.53 -4.05
C LEU A 774 0.67 14.89 -4.40
N LEU A 775 1.96 15.03 -4.14
CA LEU A 775 2.67 16.29 -4.29
C LEU A 775 3.64 16.20 -5.47
N LEU A 776 3.28 16.84 -6.58
CA LEU A 776 4.12 16.91 -7.76
C LEU A 776 5.23 17.96 -7.55
N SER A 777 6.22 17.96 -8.46
CA SER A 777 7.30 18.93 -8.42
C SER A 777 6.77 20.36 -8.36
N ASN A 778 7.35 21.16 -7.46
CA ASN A 778 7.12 22.60 -7.32
C ASN A 778 8.43 23.26 -6.89
N LEU A 779 9.12 23.89 -7.84
CA LEU A 779 10.40 24.55 -7.60
C LEU A 779 10.29 25.82 -6.76
N GLY A 780 9.10 26.44 -6.73
CA GLY A 780 8.78 27.62 -5.92
C GLY A 780 8.31 27.28 -4.49
N ALA A 781 8.34 26.00 -4.08
CA ALA A 781 7.77 25.56 -2.82
C ALA A 781 8.42 26.23 -1.58
N SER A 782 7.59 26.81 -0.73
CA SER A 782 8.01 27.37 0.56
C SER A 782 8.12 26.26 1.63
N PRO A 783 9.25 26.14 2.36
CA PRO A 783 9.36 25.17 3.45
C PRO A 783 8.28 25.32 4.53
N ASP A 784 7.86 26.56 4.83
CA ASP A 784 6.85 26.81 5.86
C ASP A 784 5.48 26.25 5.47
N ASP A 785 5.09 26.38 4.20
CA ASP A 785 3.80 25.87 3.71
C ASP A 785 3.76 24.36 3.67
N TYR A 786 4.82 23.74 3.20
CA TYR A 786 4.89 22.29 3.08
C TYR A 786 5.18 21.60 4.42
N ILE A 787 6.16 22.06 5.20
CA ILE A 787 6.51 21.43 6.46
C ILE A 787 5.49 21.77 7.56
N LYS A 788 5.22 23.09 7.80
CA LYS A 788 4.29 23.49 8.86
C LYS A 788 2.83 23.39 8.43
N GLY A 789 2.54 23.77 7.17
CA GLY A 789 1.19 23.76 6.60
C GLY A 789 0.70 22.35 6.31
N LEU A 790 1.35 21.63 5.41
CA LEU A 790 0.93 20.29 4.93
C LEU A 790 1.40 19.15 5.84
N LYS A 791 2.20 19.42 6.87
CA LYS A 791 2.75 18.43 7.82
C LYS A 791 3.72 17.45 7.17
N LEU A 792 4.58 17.95 6.28
CA LEU A 792 5.71 17.18 5.78
C LEU A 792 6.85 17.18 6.80
N THR A 793 7.68 16.14 6.76
CA THR A 793 9.00 16.17 7.40
C THR A 793 9.99 16.98 6.54
N GLN A 794 11.12 17.37 7.10
CA GLN A 794 12.18 18.01 6.33
C GLN A 794 12.66 17.09 5.18
N ALA A 795 12.87 15.81 5.46
CA ALA A 795 13.32 14.84 4.47
C ALA A 795 12.31 14.65 3.32
N GLU A 796 11.00 14.60 3.62
CA GLU A 796 9.96 14.57 2.58
C GLU A 796 9.98 15.81 1.70
N PHE A 797 10.21 16.97 2.30
CA PHE A 797 10.34 18.23 1.55
C PHE A 797 11.60 18.22 0.67
N ASP A 798 12.73 17.83 1.21
CA ASP A 798 14.01 17.76 0.49
C ASP A 798 13.93 16.73 -0.67
N ALA A 799 13.29 15.58 -0.43
CA ALA A 799 13.04 14.59 -1.48
C ALA A 799 12.13 15.15 -2.60
N MET A 800 11.11 15.93 -2.25
CA MET A 800 10.24 16.59 -3.23
C MET A 800 11.03 17.62 -4.05
N MET A 801 11.87 18.44 -3.41
CA MET A 801 12.71 19.46 -4.07
C MET A 801 13.80 18.85 -4.96
N ALA A 802 14.22 17.62 -4.67
CA ALA A 802 15.22 16.89 -5.46
C ALA A 802 14.63 16.23 -6.72
N MET A 803 13.30 16.26 -6.93
CA MET A 803 12.70 15.71 -8.15
C MET A 803 13.18 16.50 -9.38
N PRO A 804 13.67 15.81 -10.43
CA PRO A 804 14.06 16.49 -11.67
C PRO A 804 12.84 17.17 -12.32
N GLU A 805 13.05 18.38 -12.84
CA GLU A 805 12.00 19.07 -13.59
C GLU A 805 11.53 18.23 -14.78
N GLY A 806 10.23 18.14 -14.99
CA GLY A 806 9.65 17.33 -16.07
C GLY A 806 9.69 15.81 -15.88
N SER A 807 10.23 15.31 -14.76
CA SER A 807 10.31 13.86 -14.46
C SER A 807 8.96 13.17 -14.28
N ARG A 808 7.87 13.95 -14.11
CA ARG A 808 6.53 13.43 -13.79
C ARG A 808 6.49 12.59 -12.51
N GLN A 809 7.48 12.77 -11.64
CA GLN A 809 7.50 12.20 -10.30
C GLN A 809 6.64 13.01 -9.34
N PHE A 810 6.18 12.36 -8.30
CA PHE A 810 5.44 12.99 -7.21
C PHE A 810 5.71 12.27 -5.89
N LEU A 811 5.62 12.99 -4.79
CA LEU A 811 5.63 12.41 -3.44
C LEU A 811 4.23 11.89 -3.12
N PHE A 812 4.10 10.59 -2.96
CA PHE A 812 2.91 9.94 -2.43
C PHE A 812 3.03 9.83 -0.92
N LYS A 813 2.17 10.53 -0.19
CA LYS A 813 2.09 10.47 1.27
C LYS A 813 0.72 9.98 1.71
N GLN A 814 0.70 8.96 2.57
CA GLN A 814 -0.54 8.44 3.14
C GLN A 814 -0.35 8.19 4.65
N GLY A 815 -0.94 9.05 5.47
CA GLY A 815 -0.70 9.08 6.90
C GLY A 815 0.77 9.46 7.21
N ASN A 816 1.49 8.53 7.86
CA ASN A 816 2.91 8.72 8.24
C ASN A 816 3.89 8.03 7.27
N ARG A 817 3.40 7.43 6.20
CA ARG A 817 4.22 6.75 5.19
C ARG A 817 4.25 7.58 3.92
N SER A 818 5.41 7.68 3.32
CA SER A 818 5.59 8.39 2.06
C SER A 818 6.65 7.70 1.20
N THR A 819 6.59 7.92 -0.10
CA THR A 819 7.57 7.43 -1.08
C THR A 819 7.48 8.26 -2.36
N LEU A 820 8.56 8.33 -3.11
CA LEU A 820 8.57 8.95 -4.43
C LEU A 820 8.03 7.97 -5.47
N CYS A 821 7.06 8.43 -6.25
CA CYS A 821 6.37 7.63 -7.26
C CYS A 821 6.39 8.31 -8.63
N SER A 822 6.16 7.52 -9.67
CA SER A 822 5.90 8.00 -11.02
C SER A 822 4.73 7.23 -11.66
N LEU A 823 3.98 7.94 -12.50
CA LEU A 823 2.99 7.36 -13.41
C LEU A 823 3.58 7.41 -14.83
N ASP A 824 4.10 6.27 -15.30
CA ASP A 824 4.78 6.19 -16.60
C ASP A 824 3.76 5.90 -17.72
N LEU A 825 3.44 6.92 -18.50
CA LEU A 825 2.52 6.86 -19.64
C LEU A 825 3.25 7.02 -20.98
N TYR A 826 4.56 6.82 -21.00
CA TYR A 826 5.36 6.97 -22.21
C TYR A 826 4.95 5.98 -23.31
N GLY A 827 4.72 6.53 -24.53
CA GLY A 827 4.30 5.73 -25.70
C GLY A 827 2.80 5.34 -25.71
N MET A 828 1.98 6.01 -24.88
CA MET A 828 0.52 5.82 -24.84
C MET A 828 -0.19 7.07 -25.38
N ASP A 829 0.12 7.47 -26.64
CA ASP A 829 -0.30 8.74 -27.21
C ASP A 829 -1.84 8.88 -27.27
N GLU A 830 -2.57 7.78 -27.60
CA GLU A 830 -4.04 7.74 -27.58
C GLU A 830 -4.60 8.04 -26.19
N VAL A 831 -4.03 7.41 -25.18
CA VAL A 831 -4.42 7.61 -23.77
C VAL A 831 -4.09 9.03 -23.33
N MET A 832 -2.90 9.52 -23.67
CA MET A 832 -2.46 10.86 -23.32
C MET A 832 -3.32 11.96 -23.93
N SER A 833 -3.86 11.77 -25.14
CA SER A 833 -4.76 12.75 -25.78
C SER A 833 -6.04 12.99 -24.97
N VAL A 834 -6.51 11.98 -24.23
CA VAL A 834 -7.69 12.07 -23.36
C VAL A 834 -7.30 12.56 -21.96
N LEU A 835 -6.19 12.06 -21.39
CA LEU A 835 -5.84 12.32 -19.99
C LEU A 835 -5.17 13.68 -19.78
N SER A 836 -4.53 14.26 -20.79
CA SER A 836 -3.75 15.50 -20.65
C SER A 836 -4.60 16.75 -20.40
N GLY A 837 -5.86 16.72 -20.81
CA GLY A 837 -6.82 17.80 -20.53
C GLY A 837 -6.41 19.18 -21.11
N THR A 838 -5.77 19.19 -22.27
CA THR A 838 -5.42 20.47 -22.93
C THR A 838 -6.65 21.11 -23.58
N PRO A 839 -6.73 22.46 -23.63
CA PRO A 839 -7.84 23.15 -24.31
C PRO A 839 -8.02 22.72 -25.76
N ASP A 840 -6.91 22.52 -26.50
CA ASP A 840 -6.94 22.06 -27.90
C ASP A 840 -7.62 20.69 -28.04
N ASN A 841 -7.37 19.78 -27.10
CA ASN A 841 -8.00 18.46 -27.08
C ASN A 841 -9.51 18.54 -26.78
N ALA A 842 -9.91 19.45 -25.89
CA ALA A 842 -11.32 19.69 -25.59
C ALA A 842 -12.07 20.30 -26.79
N ASP A 843 -11.50 21.30 -27.45
CA ASP A 843 -12.08 21.95 -28.64
C ASP A 843 -12.23 20.95 -29.80
N ARG A 844 -11.20 20.13 -30.03
CA ARG A 844 -11.22 19.08 -31.05
C ARG A 844 -12.30 18.05 -30.76
N LEU A 845 -12.41 17.61 -29.51
CA LEU A 845 -13.47 16.69 -29.11
C LEU A 845 -14.86 17.28 -29.38
N GLU A 846 -15.10 18.51 -28.97
CA GLU A 846 -16.39 19.16 -29.24
C GLU A 846 -16.70 19.25 -30.74
N GLN A 847 -15.72 19.57 -31.57
CA GLN A 847 -15.87 19.60 -33.01
C GLN A 847 -16.27 18.20 -33.54
N ILE A 848 -15.56 17.14 -33.16
CA ILE A 848 -15.84 15.78 -33.61
C ILE A 848 -17.25 15.34 -33.18
N MET A 849 -17.62 15.58 -31.92
CA MET A 849 -18.96 15.24 -31.41
C MET A 849 -20.08 15.98 -32.15
N ARG A 850 -19.88 17.25 -32.48
CA ARG A 850 -20.82 18.04 -33.28
C ARG A 850 -20.94 17.53 -34.73
N GLU A 851 -19.82 17.23 -35.38
CA GLU A 851 -19.80 16.70 -36.74
C GLU A 851 -20.44 15.31 -36.84
N MET A 852 -20.20 14.45 -35.84
CA MET A 852 -20.76 13.09 -35.82
C MET A 852 -22.15 13.02 -35.20
N GLN A 853 -22.67 14.14 -34.64
CA GLN A 853 -23.97 14.23 -33.95
C GLN A 853 -24.19 13.09 -32.94
N THR A 854 -23.16 12.73 -32.15
CA THR A 854 -23.24 11.65 -31.21
C THR A 854 -22.40 11.92 -29.97
N ASP A 855 -22.96 11.59 -28.79
CA ASP A 855 -22.24 11.62 -27.51
C ASP A 855 -21.66 10.22 -27.14
N ASP A 856 -21.92 9.20 -27.98
CA ASP A 856 -21.49 7.83 -27.75
C ASP A 856 -19.98 7.67 -27.97
N PRO A 857 -19.17 7.43 -26.91
CA PRO A 857 -17.72 7.32 -27.03
C PRO A 857 -17.27 6.17 -27.93
N ALA A 858 -18.04 5.10 -28.05
CA ALA A 858 -17.71 3.99 -28.93
C ALA A 858 -17.64 4.40 -30.42
N LYS A 859 -18.36 5.48 -30.80
CA LYS A 859 -18.39 5.97 -32.16
C LYS A 859 -17.32 7.02 -32.45
N TRP A 860 -17.13 7.99 -31.56
CA TRP A 860 -16.24 9.13 -31.82
C TRP A 860 -14.78 8.88 -31.39
N LEU A 861 -14.49 8.06 -30.36
CA LEU A 861 -13.11 7.78 -29.88
C LEU A 861 -12.15 7.31 -30.99
N PRO A 862 -12.51 6.38 -31.90
CA PRO A 862 -11.61 5.93 -32.94
C PRO A 862 -11.19 7.04 -33.92
N ARG A 863 -12.10 8.01 -34.18
CA ARG A 863 -11.79 9.17 -35.00
C ARG A 863 -10.93 10.17 -34.22
N TYR A 864 -11.26 10.40 -32.96
CA TYR A 864 -10.52 11.30 -32.09
C TYR A 864 -9.06 10.89 -31.95
N PHE A 865 -8.76 9.60 -31.74
CA PHE A 865 -7.39 9.10 -31.68
C PHE A 865 -6.61 9.31 -32.98
N LYS A 866 -7.24 9.12 -34.13
CA LYS A 866 -6.58 9.35 -35.43
C LYS A 866 -6.25 10.82 -35.70
N GLU A 867 -7.00 11.73 -35.15
CA GLU A 867 -6.82 13.15 -35.35
C GLU A 867 -6.00 13.84 -34.24
N ALA A 868 -5.85 13.21 -33.07
CA ALA A 868 -5.10 13.74 -31.93
C ALA A 868 -3.60 13.35 -31.97
N ILE A 869 -3.23 12.34 -32.77
CA ILE A 869 -1.86 11.92 -33.05
C ILE A 869 -1.38 12.54 -34.37
#